data_a77fa7866e358677df2ea17553f57e40
#
_entry.id   a77fa7866e358677df2ea17553f57e40
#
_cell.length_a   1.000
_cell.length_b   1.000
_cell.length_c   1.000
_cell.angle_alpha   90.00
_cell.angle_beta   90.00
_cell.angle_gamma   90.00
#
_symmetry.space_group_name_H-M   'P 1'
#
loop_
_entity.id
_entity.type
_entity.pdbx_description
1 polymer ?
#
loop_
_entity_poly.entity_id
_entity_poly.type
_entity_poly.pdbx_seq_one_letter_code
_entity_poly.pdbx_strand_id
1 'polypeptide(L)'
;MAQVSYPGVYIQEVPSGVRTITNVGTSITAFVDFFAEGPMNVATEIFGLSDFGRVFGGIDARSDASYAIAQFFLNGGSDAIVVRSHAAAAASPLAAASVNVFQSVAATVAMTIAARSEGAWGNTLRANIDHRTADPTKFFNLAITRYASDAANAAAIGQEQYLNVTLDSTSSRDVVKILASDSKLVNATVPAAAVATMPASNGTMGVALPGAPALQPLLDGLAAKKVRVAVGTGSVYEGTFAAWSAGDVQTPAQLASRLELALRTSIDTTAAAAPTPPSLTGASVTVVGNSRLVVSAGRGDPARAMTDTVAFTNAGADTSATDIGLAAAAATLNVQQYPLGSALLGAAAYQQGTTGADGVPPDADALVGAVADANDRGIYALRKTDLFNLLCIPRAATMAAEANGDTLMRQVVEKSVAFCESRRAFMLIDIPENVNEVAEMKDWLDAHGNFRSRNSAVFFPRLRIADPAANYRLRSFGSSGTMAGIFARTDNDRGVWKAPAGIEATLLGVDDLDYRLSDAENGTLNPLAINCIRMFPVYGMISWGARTLDGADQTGSEWKYIPIRRLALMLEESLFRGTKWVVFEPNDEPLWARIRLNIGAYMTSLFRQGAFQGTTPKDAFFVKCDAETTTQDDRNKGIVNIEVGFAPLKPAEFVVISIQKIAGQL
;
A
#
# COMPACT_ATOMS: atom_id res chain seq x y z
N MET A 1 2.33 17.73 53.44
CA MET A 1 3.44 18.20 54.30
C MET A 1 3.68 17.13 55.33
N ALA A 2 4.91 16.63 55.47
CA ALA A 2 5.25 15.72 56.54
C ALA A 2 5.09 16.47 57.88
N GLN A 3 4.36 15.89 58.82
CA GLN A 3 4.13 16.49 60.12
C GLN A 3 5.42 16.31 60.95
N VAL A 4 6.22 17.38 61.07
CA VAL A 4 7.49 17.39 61.80
C VAL A 4 7.18 17.50 63.29
N SER A 5 7.50 16.48 64.09
CA SER A 5 7.18 16.41 65.49
C SER A 5 8.39 16.21 66.42
N TYR A 6 9.59 15.92 65.92
CA TYR A 6 10.83 15.76 66.66
C TYR A 6 12.06 16.17 65.85
N PRO A 7 13.19 16.51 66.44
CA PRO A 7 14.41 16.78 65.64
C PRO A 7 14.89 15.53 64.94
N GLY A 8 14.94 15.57 63.62
CA GLY A 8 15.32 14.41 62.78
C GLY A 8 15.37 14.76 61.28
N VAL A 9 15.84 13.82 60.47
CA VAL A 9 15.85 13.94 59.01
C VAL A 9 14.52 13.41 58.49
N TYR A 10 13.78 14.26 57.79
CA TYR A 10 12.51 13.91 57.15
C TYR A 10 12.71 13.77 55.64
N ILE A 11 12.33 12.63 55.08
CA ILE A 11 12.37 12.37 53.65
C ILE A 11 10.98 12.64 53.11
N GLN A 12 10.90 13.55 52.17
CA GLN A 12 9.69 13.82 51.39
C GLN A 12 9.97 13.53 49.91
N GLU A 13 9.20 12.62 49.34
CA GLU A 13 9.21 12.42 47.91
C GLU A 13 8.43 13.56 47.23
N VAL A 14 9.12 14.33 46.40
CA VAL A 14 8.52 15.38 45.59
C VAL A 14 8.56 14.93 44.14
N PRO A 15 7.44 15.02 43.40
CA PRO A 15 7.45 14.69 41.98
C PRO A 15 8.54 15.49 41.25
N SER A 16 9.39 14.81 40.51
CA SER A 16 10.40 15.45 39.67
C SER A 16 9.68 16.30 38.63
N GLY A 17 9.92 17.62 38.62
CA GLY A 17 9.37 18.54 37.63
C GLY A 17 10.00 18.40 36.24
N VAL A 18 10.87 17.42 36.05
CA VAL A 18 11.57 17.16 34.79
C VAL A 18 10.66 16.38 33.84
N ARG A 19 10.26 17.00 32.74
CA ARG A 19 9.59 16.34 31.63
C ARG A 19 10.63 16.00 30.58
N THR A 20 10.96 14.73 30.44
CA THR A 20 11.99 14.27 29.51
C THR A 20 11.57 14.53 28.07
N ILE A 21 12.42 15.23 27.32
CA ILE A 21 12.29 15.37 25.86
C ILE A 21 12.98 14.15 25.23
N THR A 22 12.28 13.44 24.37
CA THR A 22 12.80 12.29 23.61
C THR A 22 13.10 12.69 22.18
N ASN A 23 14.12 12.07 21.58
CA ASN A 23 14.39 12.23 20.15
C ASN A 23 13.18 11.72 19.33
N VAL A 24 12.83 12.46 18.30
CA VAL A 24 11.93 11.97 17.25
C VAL A 24 12.69 11.07 16.29
N GLY A 25 11.98 10.26 15.51
CA GLY A 25 12.56 9.55 14.38
C GLY A 25 13.18 10.53 13.38
N THR A 26 14.25 10.11 12.70
CA THR A 26 14.99 10.98 11.76
C THR A 26 14.95 10.51 10.32
N SER A 27 14.48 9.27 10.08
CA SER A 27 14.57 8.59 8.79
C SER A 27 13.27 8.02 8.25
N ILE A 28 12.12 8.38 8.83
CA ILE A 28 10.80 8.00 8.29
C ILE A 28 10.67 8.64 6.90
N THR A 29 10.59 7.80 5.87
CA THR A 29 10.63 8.26 4.48
C THR A 29 9.27 8.19 3.82
N ALA A 30 8.81 9.30 3.26
CA ALA A 30 7.58 9.37 2.49
C ALA A 30 7.84 9.19 0.99
N PHE A 31 7.02 8.34 0.34
CA PHE A 31 7.00 8.11 -1.10
C PHE A 31 5.63 8.44 -1.65
N VAL A 32 5.60 9.24 -2.73
CA VAL A 32 4.35 9.64 -3.39
C VAL A 32 4.45 9.32 -4.88
N ASP A 33 3.66 8.35 -5.35
CA ASP A 33 3.70 7.91 -6.75
C ASP A 33 2.47 7.04 -7.11
N PHE A 34 2.53 6.47 -8.31
CA PHE A 34 1.67 5.41 -8.79
C PHE A 34 1.97 4.08 -8.09
N PHE A 35 0.91 3.36 -7.70
CA PHE A 35 0.99 1.96 -7.26
C PHE A 35 -0.22 1.18 -7.77
N ALA A 36 -0.05 -0.13 -8.03
CA ALA A 36 -1.08 -0.95 -8.66
C ALA A 36 -2.34 -1.10 -7.81
N GLU A 37 -2.19 -1.14 -6.49
CA GLU A 37 -3.28 -1.29 -5.54
C GLU A 37 -3.03 -0.45 -4.27
N GLY A 38 -3.97 -0.47 -3.34
CA GLY A 38 -3.87 0.28 -2.07
C GLY A 38 -4.75 1.52 -2.00
N PRO A 39 -4.87 2.12 -0.82
CA PRO A 39 -5.76 3.26 -0.60
C PRO A 39 -5.28 4.51 -1.35
N MET A 40 -6.21 5.15 -2.06
CA MET A 40 -5.93 6.33 -2.87
C MET A 40 -5.80 7.60 -2.02
N ASN A 41 -4.71 8.35 -2.20
CA ASN A 41 -4.45 9.60 -1.49
C ASN A 41 -4.53 9.49 0.05
N VAL A 42 -4.17 8.32 0.57
CA VAL A 42 -4.11 8.07 2.02
C VAL A 42 -2.67 7.71 2.37
N ALA A 43 -2.07 8.51 3.24
CA ALA A 43 -0.75 8.22 3.77
C ALA A 43 -0.80 6.94 4.62
N THR A 44 -0.11 5.91 4.18
CA THR A 44 -0.14 4.58 4.80
C THR A 44 1.26 4.16 5.23
N GLU A 45 1.42 3.83 6.49
CA GLU A 45 2.69 3.36 7.05
C GLU A 45 2.94 1.91 6.67
N ILE A 46 4.18 1.61 6.31
CA ILE A 46 4.69 0.27 6.00
C ILE A 46 6.05 0.07 6.68
N PHE A 47 6.29 -1.13 7.19
CA PHE A 47 7.47 -1.46 7.99
C PHE A 47 8.39 -2.49 7.31
N GLY A 48 8.15 -2.76 6.02
CA GLY A 48 8.97 -3.67 5.24
C GLY A 48 8.44 -3.91 3.83
N LEU A 49 9.27 -4.56 3.01
CA LEU A 49 8.92 -4.86 1.62
C LEU A 49 7.73 -5.84 1.51
N SER A 50 7.54 -6.71 2.49
CA SER A 50 6.38 -7.62 2.55
C SER A 50 5.07 -6.85 2.80
N ASP A 51 5.11 -5.81 3.64
CA ASP A 51 3.96 -4.93 3.86
C ASP A 51 3.65 -4.14 2.59
N PHE A 52 4.69 -3.62 1.93
CA PHE A 52 4.55 -2.94 0.64
C PHE A 52 3.87 -3.84 -0.41
N GLY A 53 4.35 -5.09 -0.54
CA GLY A 53 3.76 -6.06 -1.47
C GLY A 53 2.30 -6.38 -1.16
N ARG A 54 1.95 -6.47 0.12
CA ARG A 54 0.59 -6.79 0.58
C ARG A 54 -0.40 -5.64 0.40
N VAL A 55 0.04 -4.38 0.58
CA VAL A 55 -0.85 -3.20 0.58
C VAL A 55 -0.88 -2.53 -0.79
N PHE A 56 0.26 -2.45 -1.48
CA PHE A 56 0.41 -1.67 -2.72
C PHE A 56 0.73 -2.51 -3.96
N GLY A 57 0.80 -3.83 -3.83
CA GLY A 57 1.02 -4.75 -4.95
C GLY A 57 2.49 -5.06 -5.24
N GLY A 58 3.44 -4.42 -4.54
CA GLY A 58 4.87 -4.65 -4.72
C GLY A 58 5.48 -3.88 -5.89
N ILE A 59 6.52 -4.45 -6.51
CA ILE A 59 7.24 -3.81 -7.60
C ILE A 59 6.36 -3.77 -8.85
N ASP A 60 6.22 -2.58 -9.44
CA ASP A 60 5.49 -2.34 -10.69
C ASP A 60 6.40 -1.55 -11.66
N ALA A 61 6.60 -2.07 -12.86
CA ALA A 61 7.45 -1.45 -13.88
C ALA A 61 7.04 -0.01 -14.29
N ARG A 62 5.81 0.38 -13.98
CA ARG A 62 5.25 1.72 -14.24
C ARG A 62 5.56 2.72 -13.14
N SER A 63 6.08 2.27 -11.99
CA SER A 63 6.35 3.08 -10.81
C SER A 63 7.79 2.97 -10.37
N ASP A 64 8.61 3.97 -10.65
CA ASP A 64 9.98 4.02 -10.16
C ASP A 64 10.04 4.11 -8.63
N ALA A 65 8.99 4.65 -7.98
CA ALA A 65 8.91 4.65 -6.53
C ALA A 65 8.78 3.24 -5.93
N SER A 66 8.21 2.27 -6.65
CA SER A 66 8.16 0.89 -6.17
C SER A 66 9.56 0.28 -6.02
N TYR A 67 10.47 0.62 -6.92
CA TYR A 67 11.90 0.25 -6.84
C TYR A 67 12.63 1.07 -5.77
N ALA A 68 12.33 2.36 -5.67
CA ALA A 68 12.90 3.22 -4.64
C ALA A 68 12.54 2.75 -3.22
N ILE A 69 11.31 2.29 -2.98
CA ILE A 69 10.88 1.69 -1.72
C ILE A 69 11.65 0.38 -1.44
N ALA A 70 11.82 -0.47 -2.46
CA ALA A 70 12.58 -1.70 -2.31
C ALA A 70 14.05 -1.40 -1.95
N GLN A 71 14.66 -0.43 -2.62
CA GLN A 71 16.02 0.05 -2.33
C GLN A 71 16.13 0.69 -0.95
N PHE A 72 15.13 1.43 -0.50
CA PHE A 72 15.09 2.02 0.84
C PHE A 72 15.20 0.94 1.93
N PHE A 73 14.34 -0.07 1.87
CA PHE A 73 14.39 -1.16 2.86
C PHE A 73 15.66 -1.99 2.76
N LEU A 74 16.16 -2.25 1.55
CA LEU A 74 17.41 -2.99 1.35
C LEU A 74 18.63 -2.26 1.93
N ASN A 75 18.63 -0.93 1.90
CA ASN A 75 19.75 -0.10 2.35
C ASN A 75 19.66 0.33 3.83
N GLY A 76 18.68 -0.17 4.60
CA GLY A 76 18.59 0.02 6.05
C GLY A 76 17.42 0.88 6.51
N GLY A 77 16.50 1.22 5.62
CA GLY A 77 15.22 1.83 6.01
C GLY A 77 14.34 0.87 6.81
N SER A 78 13.60 1.38 7.77
CA SER A 78 12.68 0.61 8.63
C SER A 78 11.24 1.07 8.53
N ASP A 79 11.04 2.36 8.33
CA ASP A 79 9.72 3.00 8.39
C ASP A 79 9.49 3.85 7.14
N ALA A 80 8.48 3.52 6.35
CA ALA A 80 8.09 4.31 5.19
C ALA A 80 6.61 4.66 5.20
N ILE A 81 6.29 5.81 4.65
CA ILE A 81 4.91 6.26 4.43
C ILE A 81 4.68 6.32 2.93
N VAL A 82 3.71 5.57 2.44
CA VAL A 82 3.39 5.51 1.01
C VAL A 82 2.07 6.19 0.75
N VAL A 83 2.06 7.07 -0.24
CA VAL A 83 0.86 7.74 -0.75
C VAL A 83 0.67 7.33 -2.20
N ARG A 84 -0.39 6.58 -2.46
CA ARG A 84 -0.80 6.23 -3.81
C ARG A 84 -1.50 7.42 -4.45
N SER A 85 -1.04 7.82 -5.64
CA SER A 85 -1.62 8.91 -6.42
C SER A 85 -1.80 8.50 -7.88
N HIS A 86 -2.85 8.97 -8.52
CA HIS A 86 -3.15 8.72 -9.94
C HIS A 86 -3.71 9.97 -10.60
N ALA A 87 -3.53 10.07 -11.90
CA ALA A 87 -4.34 10.95 -12.74
C ALA A 87 -5.43 10.14 -13.45
N ALA A 88 -6.59 10.76 -13.68
CA ALA A 88 -7.66 10.20 -14.47
C ALA A 88 -7.61 10.75 -15.90
N ALA A 89 -7.69 9.85 -16.91
CA ALA A 89 -7.85 10.25 -18.30
C ALA A 89 -9.13 9.63 -18.86
N ALA A 90 -9.79 10.33 -19.78
CA ALA A 90 -11.04 9.85 -20.38
C ALA A 90 -10.88 8.47 -21.08
N ALA A 91 -9.70 8.22 -21.68
CA ALA A 91 -9.37 6.95 -22.32
C ALA A 91 -8.87 5.87 -21.36
N SER A 92 -8.54 6.22 -20.12
CA SER A 92 -8.04 5.32 -19.09
C SER A 92 -8.60 5.76 -17.72
N PRO A 93 -9.87 5.43 -17.44
CA PRO A 93 -10.52 5.81 -16.19
C PRO A 93 -9.87 5.09 -15.00
N LEU A 94 -9.96 5.69 -13.84
CA LEU A 94 -9.65 5.03 -12.58
C LEU A 94 -10.94 4.41 -12.03
N ALA A 95 -10.96 3.10 -11.81
CA ALA A 95 -12.15 2.40 -11.34
C ALA A 95 -11.83 1.18 -10.47
N ALA A 96 -12.64 0.95 -9.45
CA ALA A 96 -12.61 -0.29 -8.69
C ALA A 96 -13.43 -1.37 -9.42
N ALA A 97 -12.87 -2.58 -9.50
CA ALA A 97 -13.61 -3.72 -10.02
C ALA A 97 -14.79 -4.04 -9.11
N SER A 98 -15.94 -4.33 -9.69
CA SER A 98 -17.11 -4.73 -8.93
C SER A 98 -17.93 -5.82 -9.63
N VAL A 99 -18.82 -6.48 -8.87
CA VAL A 99 -19.80 -7.42 -9.39
C VAL A 99 -21.10 -7.30 -8.62
N ASN A 100 -22.21 -7.33 -9.33
CA ASN A 100 -23.55 -7.41 -8.74
C ASN A 100 -23.90 -8.87 -8.49
N VAL A 101 -24.24 -9.16 -7.25
CA VAL A 101 -24.82 -10.44 -6.83
C VAL A 101 -26.34 -10.29 -6.77
N PHE A 102 -27.06 -11.15 -7.47
CA PHE A 102 -28.50 -11.06 -7.58
C PHE A 102 -29.20 -11.83 -6.45
N GLN A 103 -30.48 -11.56 -6.28
CA GLN A 103 -31.31 -12.28 -5.32
C GLN A 103 -31.55 -13.72 -5.79
N SER A 104 -31.71 -14.63 -4.84
CA SER A 104 -31.98 -16.05 -5.11
C SER A 104 -33.33 -16.32 -5.81
N VAL A 105 -34.24 -15.36 -5.81
CA VAL A 105 -35.61 -15.50 -6.33
C VAL A 105 -35.96 -14.52 -7.44
N ALA A 106 -35.14 -13.53 -7.73
CA ALA A 106 -35.40 -12.49 -8.73
C ALA A 106 -34.12 -11.95 -9.34
N ALA A 107 -34.18 -11.41 -10.56
CA ALA A 107 -33.10 -10.71 -11.22
C ALA A 107 -32.91 -9.29 -10.66
N THR A 108 -32.95 -9.14 -9.34
CA THR A 108 -32.75 -7.90 -8.60
C THR A 108 -31.45 -8.01 -7.80
N VAL A 109 -30.68 -6.95 -7.73
CA VAL A 109 -29.40 -6.93 -7.02
C VAL A 109 -29.65 -7.13 -5.51
N ALA A 110 -29.04 -8.16 -4.94
CA ALA A 110 -29.01 -8.41 -3.50
C ALA A 110 -27.90 -7.64 -2.82
N MET A 111 -26.69 -7.64 -3.40
CA MET A 111 -25.55 -6.86 -2.96
C MET A 111 -24.61 -6.60 -4.13
N THR A 112 -23.81 -5.54 -4.03
CA THR A 112 -22.67 -5.29 -4.92
C THR A 112 -21.39 -5.51 -4.12
N ILE A 113 -20.49 -6.35 -4.64
CA ILE A 113 -19.15 -6.56 -4.09
C ILE A 113 -18.18 -5.77 -4.95
N ALA A 114 -17.38 -4.90 -4.35
CA ALA A 114 -16.38 -4.09 -5.03
C ALA A 114 -15.01 -4.31 -4.42
N ALA A 115 -13.97 -4.27 -5.25
CA ALA A 115 -12.59 -4.25 -4.77
C ALA A 115 -12.38 -3.08 -3.81
N ARG A 116 -11.53 -3.26 -2.79
CA ARG A 116 -11.34 -2.28 -1.73
C ARG A 116 -10.71 -0.97 -2.21
N SER A 117 -9.99 -1.03 -3.32
CA SER A 117 -9.42 0.14 -3.99
C SER A 117 -9.54 0.00 -5.50
N GLU A 118 -9.39 1.13 -6.19
CA GLU A 118 -9.36 1.18 -7.63
C GLU A 118 -8.16 0.40 -8.19
N GLY A 119 -8.24 0.01 -9.43
CA GLY A 119 -7.15 -0.66 -10.15
C GLY A 119 -7.58 -1.95 -10.84
N ALA A 120 -6.81 -2.33 -11.86
CA ALA A 120 -7.01 -3.57 -12.61
C ALA A 120 -6.80 -4.83 -11.75
N TRP A 121 -6.09 -4.73 -10.63
CA TRP A 121 -5.88 -5.83 -9.70
C TRP A 121 -7.19 -6.45 -9.21
N GLY A 122 -8.24 -5.61 -9.05
CA GLY A 122 -9.55 -6.07 -8.61
C GLY A 122 -10.22 -7.03 -9.60
N ASN A 123 -9.84 -7.03 -10.88
CA ASN A 123 -10.35 -7.97 -11.90
C ASN A 123 -9.86 -9.41 -11.64
N THR A 124 -8.85 -9.59 -10.80
CA THR A 124 -8.36 -10.92 -10.39
C THR A 124 -9.16 -11.54 -9.26
N LEU A 125 -10.13 -10.81 -8.69
CA LEU A 125 -10.95 -11.26 -7.57
C LEU A 125 -12.19 -12.00 -8.07
N ARG A 126 -12.57 -13.05 -7.33
CA ARG A 126 -13.82 -13.79 -7.57
C ARG A 126 -14.51 -14.07 -6.25
N ALA A 127 -15.80 -13.78 -6.21
CA ALA A 127 -16.64 -14.11 -5.07
C ALA A 127 -17.33 -15.47 -5.30
N ASN A 128 -17.48 -16.22 -4.23
CA ASN A 128 -18.24 -17.47 -4.20
C ASN A 128 -19.20 -17.40 -3.03
N ILE A 129 -20.44 -17.78 -3.30
CA ILE A 129 -21.53 -17.76 -2.33
C ILE A 129 -22.11 -19.15 -2.24
N ASP A 130 -22.30 -19.65 -1.02
CA ASP A 130 -23.05 -20.85 -0.74
C ASP A 130 -23.98 -20.66 0.46
N HIS A 131 -25.00 -21.51 0.57
CA HIS A 131 -25.98 -21.51 1.64
C HIS A 131 -25.81 -22.72 2.57
N ARG A 132 -24.61 -23.28 2.70
CA ARG A 132 -24.28 -24.37 3.61
C ARG A 132 -24.15 -23.85 5.04
N THR A 133 -25.24 -23.36 5.59
CA THR A 133 -25.37 -22.80 6.93
C THR A 133 -26.44 -23.51 7.73
N ALA A 134 -26.48 -23.30 9.04
CA ALA A 134 -27.52 -23.90 9.89
C ALA A 134 -28.92 -23.35 9.58
N ASP A 135 -29.04 -22.09 9.13
CA ASP A 135 -30.27 -21.48 8.67
C ASP A 135 -30.02 -20.81 7.30
N PRO A 136 -30.20 -21.58 6.20
CA PRO A 136 -29.94 -21.06 4.84
C PRO A 136 -30.97 -20.03 4.37
N THR A 137 -32.02 -19.76 5.16
CA THR A 137 -32.98 -18.69 4.86
C THR A 137 -32.56 -17.33 5.39
N LYS A 138 -31.55 -17.27 6.29
CA LYS A 138 -31.08 -16.06 6.92
C LYS A 138 -29.59 -15.81 6.69
N PHE A 139 -28.82 -16.88 6.56
CA PHE A 139 -27.34 -16.82 6.48
C PHE A 139 -26.81 -17.47 5.21
N PHE A 140 -25.71 -16.95 4.74
CA PHE A 140 -24.92 -17.51 3.65
C PHE A 140 -23.42 -17.44 3.98
N ASN A 141 -22.61 -18.20 3.27
CA ASN A 141 -21.17 -18.12 3.31
C ASN A 141 -20.68 -17.36 2.09
N LEU A 142 -19.68 -16.49 2.29
CA LEU A 142 -19.01 -15.72 1.24
C LEU A 142 -17.52 -16.05 1.29
N ALA A 143 -16.96 -16.43 0.15
CA ALA A 143 -15.51 -16.57 -0.01
C ALA A 143 -15.04 -15.66 -1.14
N ILE A 144 -14.00 -14.86 -0.88
CA ILE A 144 -13.34 -14.02 -1.86
C ILE A 144 -11.98 -14.64 -2.15
N THR A 145 -11.75 -15.00 -3.40
CA THR A 145 -10.49 -15.61 -3.84
C THR A 145 -9.78 -14.66 -4.79
N ARG A 146 -8.51 -14.38 -4.50
CA ARG A 146 -7.60 -13.66 -5.40
C ARG A 146 -6.83 -14.66 -6.25
N TYR A 147 -6.75 -14.39 -7.53
CA TYR A 147 -6.03 -15.19 -8.52
C TYR A 147 -4.79 -14.45 -9.04
N ALA A 148 -3.84 -15.19 -9.61
CA ALA A 148 -2.61 -14.63 -10.16
C ALA A 148 -2.85 -13.72 -11.39
N SER A 149 -3.97 -13.92 -12.09
CA SER A 149 -4.43 -13.08 -13.19
C SER A 149 -5.95 -13.16 -13.31
N ASP A 150 -6.53 -12.38 -14.19
CA ASP A 150 -7.97 -12.41 -14.52
C ASP A 150 -8.36 -13.58 -15.43
N ALA A 151 -7.39 -14.34 -15.95
CA ALA A 151 -7.65 -15.52 -16.78
C ALA A 151 -8.50 -16.58 -16.05
N ALA A 152 -9.36 -17.26 -16.79
CA ALA A 152 -10.31 -18.24 -16.25
C ALA A 152 -9.65 -19.35 -15.44
N ASN A 153 -8.48 -19.83 -15.86
CA ASN A 153 -7.71 -20.93 -15.26
C ASN A 153 -6.54 -20.45 -14.39
N ALA A 154 -6.49 -19.17 -14.01
CA ALA A 154 -5.44 -18.64 -13.15
C ALA A 154 -5.38 -19.39 -11.81
N ALA A 155 -4.18 -19.52 -11.27
CA ALA A 155 -3.97 -20.10 -9.94
C ALA A 155 -4.45 -19.15 -8.84
N ALA A 156 -5.09 -19.69 -7.80
CA ALA A 156 -5.46 -18.94 -6.62
C ALA A 156 -4.21 -18.63 -5.79
N ILE A 157 -4.04 -17.36 -5.39
CA ILE A 157 -2.90 -16.88 -4.59
C ILE A 157 -3.30 -16.42 -3.20
N GLY A 158 -4.59 -16.24 -2.94
CA GLY A 158 -5.11 -15.86 -1.61
C GLY A 158 -6.61 -16.04 -1.53
N GLN A 159 -7.13 -16.22 -0.31
CA GLN A 159 -8.56 -16.38 -0.08
C GLN A 159 -8.96 -15.81 1.29
N GLU A 160 -10.10 -15.13 1.32
CA GLU A 160 -10.82 -14.72 2.54
C GLU A 160 -12.15 -15.47 2.62
N GLN A 161 -12.55 -15.88 3.82
CA GLN A 161 -13.81 -16.61 4.03
C GLN A 161 -14.63 -15.99 5.16
N TYR A 162 -15.91 -15.78 4.90
CA TYR A 162 -16.86 -15.18 5.83
C TYR A 162 -18.05 -16.12 5.97
N LEU A 163 -18.12 -16.82 7.10
CA LEU A 163 -19.13 -17.84 7.36
C LEU A 163 -20.34 -17.23 8.08
N ASN A 164 -21.54 -17.70 7.75
CA ASN A 164 -22.80 -17.30 8.37
C ASN A 164 -23.01 -15.78 8.39
N VAL A 165 -22.79 -15.11 7.25
CA VAL A 165 -23.09 -13.69 7.07
C VAL A 165 -24.51 -13.49 6.56
N THR A 166 -25.08 -12.29 6.76
CA THR A 166 -26.45 -11.94 6.37
C THR A 166 -26.47 -10.55 5.71
N LEU A 167 -27.54 -10.28 4.94
CA LEU A 167 -27.81 -8.95 4.40
C LEU A 167 -28.52 -8.01 5.41
N ASP A 168 -28.95 -8.54 6.56
CA ASP A 168 -29.61 -7.76 7.61
C ASP A 168 -28.62 -6.83 8.31
N SER A 169 -28.77 -5.53 8.09
CA SER A 169 -27.94 -4.47 8.67
C SER A 169 -28.04 -4.34 10.19
N THR A 170 -29.07 -4.93 10.81
CA THR A 170 -29.25 -4.92 12.28
C THR A 170 -28.50 -6.06 12.96
N SER A 171 -28.10 -7.07 12.19
CA SER A 171 -27.36 -8.23 12.69
C SER A 171 -25.90 -7.90 12.99
N SER A 172 -25.33 -8.57 13.98
CA SER A 172 -23.88 -8.60 14.20
C SER A 172 -23.12 -9.35 13.10
N ARG A 173 -23.83 -10.13 12.29
CA ARG A 173 -23.31 -10.88 11.14
C ARG A 173 -23.58 -10.16 9.81
N ASP A 174 -23.87 -8.86 9.83
CA ASP A 174 -24.03 -8.03 8.64
C ASP A 174 -22.80 -8.09 7.75
N VAL A 175 -22.97 -8.54 6.52
CA VAL A 175 -21.89 -8.72 5.54
C VAL A 175 -21.15 -7.40 5.26
N VAL A 176 -21.87 -6.28 5.23
CA VAL A 176 -21.28 -4.94 4.97
C VAL A 176 -20.31 -4.56 6.08
N LYS A 177 -20.74 -4.71 7.35
CA LYS A 177 -19.90 -4.38 8.50
C LYS A 177 -18.70 -5.31 8.62
N ILE A 178 -18.91 -6.62 8.42
CA ILE A 178 -17.81 -7.61 8.48
C ILE A 178 -16.79 -7.37 7.38
N LEU A 179 -17.21 -7.13 6.14
CA LEU A 179 -16.25 -6.84 5.07
C LEU A 179 -15.54 -5.51 5.28
N ALA A 180 -16.21 -4.49 5.79
CA ALA A 180 -15.59 -3.20 6.08
C ALA A 180 -14.49 -3.30 7.15
N SER A 181 -14.65 -4.14 8.18
CA SER A 181 -13.67 -4.33 9.26
C SER A 181 -12.59 -5.35 8.92
N ASP A 182 -12.94 -6.47 8.34
CA ASP A 182 -12.09 -7.67 8.29
C ASP A 182 -11.50 -7.94 6.90
N SER A 183 -12.19 -7.54 5.81
CA SER A 183 -11.68 -7.79 4.47
C SER A 183 -10.59 -6.80 4.08
N LYS A 184 -9.53 -7.32 3.49
CA LYS A 184 -8.47 -6.54 2.84
C LYS A 184 -8.66 -6.44 1.33
N LEU A 185 -9.55 -7.26 0.76
CA LEU A 185 -9.74 -7.38 -0.68
C LEU A 185 -10.98 -6.64 -1.19
N VAL A 186 -12.09 -6.67 -0.44
CA VAL A 186 -13.37 -6.16 -0.94
C VAL A 186 -14.17 -5.38 0.11
N ASN A 187 -15.10 -4.58 -0.39
CA ASN A 187 -16.22 -4.01 0.35
C ASN A 187 -17.54 -4.49 -0.26
N ALA A 188 -18.64 -4.40 0.46
CA ALA A 188 -19.96 -4.65 -0.08
C ALA A 188 -20.93 -3.51 0.21
N THR A 189 -21.92 -3.37 -0.68
CA THR A 189 -23.08 -2.52 -0.47
C THR A 189 -24.35 -3.32 -0.70
N VAL A 190 -25.37 -3.12 0.14
CA VAL A 190 -26.66 -3.81 0.07
C VAL A 190 -27.73 -2.76 -0.20
N PRO A 191 -28.48 -2.87 -1.33
CA PRO A 191 -29.63 -1.98 -1.58
C PRO A 191 -30.71 -2.14 -0.49
N ALA A 192 -31.33 -1.06 -0.07
CA ALA A 192 -32.35 -1.07 0.99
C ALA A 192 -33.51 -2.04 0.73
N ALA A 193 -33.86 -2.28 -0.53
CA ALA A 193 -34.91 -3.22 -0.93
C ALA A 193 -34.50 -4.71 -0.85
N ALA A 194 -33.20 -5.01 -0.66
CA ALA A 194 -32.67 -6.37 -0.71
C ALA A 194 -32.62 -7.10 0.65
N VAL A 195 -32.88 -6.39 1.75
CA VAL A 195 -32.66 -6.88 3.13
C VAL A 195 -33.50 -8.14 3.49
N ALA A 196 -34.61 -8.33 2.81
CA ALA A 196 -35.50 -9.47 3.07
C ALA A 196 -35.22 -10.70 2.17
N THR A 197 -34.20 -10.65 1.31
CA THR A 197 -33.92 -11.71 0.34
C THR A 197 -32.49 -12.18 0.43
N MET A 198 -32.27 -13.45 0.08
CA MET A 198 -30.92 -14.05 0.09
C MET A 198 -30.19 -13.81 -1.24
N PRO A 199 -28.88 -13.65 -1.24
CA PRO A 199 -28.10 -13.62 -2.46
C PRO A 199 -28.14 -15.00 -3.15
N ALA A 200 -28.09 -15.01 -4.47
CA ALA A 200 -28.01 -16.26 -5.21
C ALA A 200 -26.66 -16.95 -4.96
N SER A 201 -26.68 -18.24 -4.68
CA SER A 201 -25.45 -19.04 -4.64
C SER A 201 -24.88 -19.22 -6.05
N ASN A 202 -23.63 -19.59 -6.12
CA ASN A 202 -23.00 -19.96 -7.39
C ASN A 202 -23.67 -21.20 -7.97
N GLY A 203 -23.85 -21.21 -9.28
CA GLY A 203 -24.38 -22.34 -10.03
C GLY A 203 -25.71 -22.09 -10.74
N THR A 204 -26.19 -23.10 -11.43
CA THR A 204 -27.50 -23.10 -12.05
C THR A 204 -28.57 -23.36 -10.99
N MET A 205 -29.42 -22.38 -10.75
CA MET A 205 -30.50 -22.48 -9.78
C MET A 205 -31.82 -22.75 -10.49
N GLY A 206 -32.49 -23.83 -10.06
CA GLY A 206 -33.80 -24.19 -10.52
C GLY A 206 -34.94 -23.40 -9.89
N VAL A 207 -36.14 -23.57 -10.41
CA VAL A 207 -37.35 -23.11 -9.74
C VAL A 207 -37.63 -23.94 -8.48
N ALA A 208 -38.48 -23.43 -7.61
CA ALA A 208 -38.83 -24.13 -6.40
C ALA A 208 -39.57 -25.47 -6.71
N LEU A 209 -39.12 -26.53 -6.06
CA LEU A 209 -39.86 -27.81 -6.05
C LEU A 209 -41.21 -27.60 -5.37
N PRO A 210 -42.22 -28.37 -5.75
CA PRO A 210 -43.54 -28.27 -5.13
C PRO A 210 -43.47 -28.61 -3.63
N GLY A 211 -44.34 -27.97 -2.84
CA GLY A 211 -44.50 -28.32 -1.44
C GLY A 211 -45.32 -29.60 -1.26
N ALA A 212 -45.42 -30.10 -0.01
CA ALA A 212 -46.33 -31.20 0.31
C ALA A 212 -47.78 -30.80 0.00
N PRO A 213 -48.64 -31.70 -0.53
CA PRO A 213 -48.39 -33.14 -0.73
C PRO A 213 -47.80 -33.53 -2.10
N ALA A 214 -47.59 -32.58 -3.03
CA ALA A 214 -47.14 -32.87 -4.39
C ALA A 214 -45.66 -33.28 -4.49
N LEU A 215 -44.86 -32.98 -3.47
CA LEU A 215 -43.39 -33.25 -3.47
C LEU A 215 -43.09 -34.76 -3.52
N GLN A 216 -43.74 -35.57 -2.66
CA GLN A 216 -43.41 -36.99 -2.57
C GLN A 216 -43.69 -37.78 -3.87
N PRO A 217 -44.83 -37.63 -4.55
CA PRO A 217 -45.09 -38.30 -5.83
C PRO A 217 -44.07 -37.88 -6.90
N LEU A 218 -43.61 -36.60 -6.90
CA LEU A 218 -42.57 -36.13 -7.80
C LEU A 218 -41.25 -36.83 -7.52
N LEU A 219 -40.82 -36.89 -6.25
CA LEU A 219 -39.58 -37.55 -5.85
C LEU A 219 -39.58 -39.03 -6.21
N ASP A 220 -40.66 -39.74 -5.93
CA ASP A 220 -40.82 -41.17 -6.26
C ASP A 220 -40.76 -41.40 -7.79
N GLY A 221 -41.34 -40.47 -8.56
CA GLY A 221 -41.34 -40.49 -10.02
C GLY A 221 -39.97 -40.33 -10.69
N LEU A 222 -38.94 -39.84 -9.96
CA LEU A 222 -37.58 -39.62 -10.49
C LEU A 222 -36.69 -40.87 -10.41
N ALA A 223 -37.06 -41.90 -9.68
CA ALA A 223 -36.28 -43.12 -9.53
C ALA A 223 -35.95 -43.76 -10.89
N ALA A 224 -34.68 -44.10 -11.12
CA ALA A 224 -34.17 -44.66 -12.38
C ALA A 224 -34.39 -43.78 -13.64
N LYS A 225 -34.82 -42.54 -13.50
CA LYS A 225 -34.96 -41.56 -14.59
C LYS A 225 -33.61 -40.96 -15.00
N LYS A 226 -33.59 -40.38 -16.19
CA LYS A 226 -32.41 -39.78 -16.76
C LYS A 226 -32.52 -38.26 -16.88
N VAL A 227 -31.41 -37.57 -16.72
CA VAL A 227 -31.28 -36.12 -16.89
C VAL A 227 -30.08 -35.81 -17.78
N ARG A 228 -30.22 -34.86 -18.70
CA ARG A 228 -29.13 -34.40 -19.53
C ARG A 228 -28.58 -33.08 -19.03
N VAL A 229 -27.25 -32.97 -19.07
CA VAL A 229 -26.52 -31.79 -18.64
C VAL A 229 -25.43 -31.44 -19.66
N ALA A 230 -25.26 -30.15 -19.91
CA ALA A 230 -24.13 -29.61 -20.69
C ALA A 230 -23.46 -28.49 -19.92
N VAL A 231 -22.14 -28.38 -20.02
CA VAL A 231 -21.37 -27.27 -19.45
C VAL A 231 -20.81 -26.43 -20.59
N GLY A 232 -21.21 -25.18 -20.70
CA GLY A 232 -20.88 -24.29 -21.81
C GLY A 232 -21.34 -24.83 -23.16
N THR A 233 -20.49 -24.77 -24.15
CA THR A 233 -20.70 -25.31 -25.50
C THR A 233 -20.23 -26.77 -25.68
N GLY A 234 -19.93 -27.45 -24.55
CA GLY A 234 -19.43 -28.83 -24.59
C GLY A 234 -20.46 -29.87 -24.95
N SER A 235 -20.02 -31.14 -24.96
CA SER A 235 -20.89 -32.29 -25.18
C SER A 235 -22.00 -32.37 -24.15
N VAL A 236 -23.11 -32.98 -24.53
CA VAL A 236 -24.23 -33.27 -23.62
C VAL A 236 -23.98 -34.61 -22.93
N TYR A 237 -24.02 -34.61 -21.61
CA TYR A 237 -23.86 -35.80 -20.77
C TYR A 237 -25.21 -36.23 -20.22
N GLU A 238 -25.42 -37.54 -20.12
CA GLU A 238 -26.61 -38.13 -19.58
C GLU A 238 -26.32 -38.81 -18.24
N GLY A 239 -26.92 -38.29 -17.17
CA GLY A 239 -26.85 -38.86 -15.83
C GLY A 239 -28.12 -39.63 -15.52
N THR A 240 -28.00 -40.79 -14.84
CA THR A 240 -29.12 -41.62 -14.45
C THR A 240 -29.28 -41.60 -12.93
N PHE A 241 -30.42 -41.28 -12.44
CA PHE A 241 -30.74 -41.46 -11.02
C PHE A 241 -30.69 -42.96 -10.66
N ALA A 242 -29.97 -43.30 -9.61
CA ALA A 242 -30.01 -44.66 -9.09
C ALA A 242 -31.45 -45.01 -8.72
N ALA A 243 -31.86 -46.28 -8.92
CA ALA A 243 -33.18 -46.73 -8.51
C ALA A 243 -33.36 -46.62 -7.00
N TRP A 244 -34.57 -46.28 -6.56
CA TRP A 244 -35.01 -46.30 -5.16
C TRP A 244 -36.48 -46.66 -5.09
N SER A 245 -36.92 -47.12 -3.89
CA SER A 245 -38.33 -47.43 -3.63
C SER A 245 -39.10 -46.17 -3.23
N ALA A 246 -40.42 -46.20 -3.44
CA ALA A 246 -41.29 -45.09 -3.02
C ALA A 246 -41.12 -44.79 -1.51
N GLY A 247 -40.87 -43.51 -1.20
CA GLY A 247 -40.65 -43.05 0.17
C GLY A 247 -39.19 -43.09 0.64
N ASP A 248 -38.21 -43.62 -0.13
CA ASP A 248 -36.79 -43.61 0.24
C ASP A 248 -36.16 -42.21 0.11
N VAL A 249 -36.66 -41.40 -0.82
CA VAL A 249 -36.29 -40.00 -1.00
C VAL A 249 -37.45 -39.13 -0.59
N GLN A 250 -37.33 -38.42 0.52
CA GLN A 250 -38.40 -37.63 1.12
C GLN A 250 -38.16 -36.13 1.13
N THR A 251 -36.92 -35.72 0.87
CA THR A 251 -36.51 -34.32 0.99
C THR A 251 -35.73 -33.83 -0.25
N PRO A 252 -35.78 -32.52 -0.56
CA PRO A 252 -34.96 -31.94 -1.60
C PRO A 252 -33.43 -32.17 -1.38
N ALA A 253 -32.99 -32.28 -0.12
CA ALA A 253 -31.60 -32.55 0.20
C ALA A 253 -31.16 -33.98 -0.20
N GLN A 254 -32.03 -34.98 0.02
CA GLN A 254 -31.77 -36.35 -0.45
C GLN A 254 -31.76 -36.41 -1.98
N LEU A 255 -32.71 -35.71 -2.65
CA LEU A 255 -32.72 -35.59 -4.10
C LEU A 255 -31.42 -34.92 -4.62
N ALA A 256 -30.95 -33.86 -3.97
CA ALA A 256 -29.72 -33.19 -4.35
C ALA A 256 -28.52 -34.15 -4.34
N SER A 257 -28.39 -34.99 -3.31
CA SER A 257 -27.33 -36.02 -3.22
C SER A 257 -27.44 -37.05 -4.35
N ARG A 258 -28.66 -37.44 -4.72
CA ARG A 258 -28.91 -38.38 -5.83
C ARG A 258 -28.58 -37.75 -7.19
N LEU A 259 -28.96 -36.48 -7.39
CA LEU A 259 -28.60 -35.74 -8.60
C LEU A 259 -27.08 -35.53 -8.70
N GLU A 260 -26.43 -35.20 -7.61
CA GLU A 260 -24.98 -35.04 -7.59
C GLU A 260 -24.25 -36.31 -8.04
N LEU A 261 -24.68 -37.46 -7.53
CA LEU A 261 -24.14 -38.76 -7.97
C LEU A 261 -24.42 -39.00 -9.46
N ALA A 262 -25.64 -38.75 -9.94
CA ALA A 262 -25.99 -38.91 -11.34
C ALA A 262 -25.17 -38.03 -12.26
N LEU A 263 -24.87 -36.79 -11.86
CA LEU A 263 -23.97 -35.88 -12.63
C LEU A 263 -22.53 -36.37 -12.65
N ARG A 264 -22.00 -36.82 -11.52
CA ARG A 264 -20.62 -37.32 -11.40
C ARG A 264 -20.34 -38.59 -12.18
N THR A 265 -21.37 -39.38 -12.39
CA THR A 265 -21.33 -40.66 -13.14
C THR A 265 -21.93 -40.54 -14.54
N SER A 266 -22.22 -39.32 -15.04
CA SER A 266 -22.86 -39.11 -16.33
C SER A 266 -21.94 -39.52 -17.50
N ILE A 267 -22.56 -39.92 -18.60
CA ILE A 267 -21.88 -40.44 -19.79
C ILE A 267 -22.16 -39.50 -20.97
N ASP A 268 -21.17 -39.26 -21.81
CA ASP A 268 -21.29 -38.46 -23.03
C ASP A 268 -22.31 -39.14 -23.98
N THR A 269 -23.32 -38.40 -24.45
CA THR A 269 -24.38 -38.94 -25.31
C THR A 269 -23.90 -39.24 -26.73
N THR A 270 -22.76 -38.67 -27.15
CA THR A 270 -22.21 -38.85 -28.50
C THR A 270 -20.98 -39.74 -28.49
N ALA A 271 -20.25 -39.82 -27.40
CA ALA A 271 -19.01 -40.57 -27.23
C ALA A 271 -19.01 -41.31 -25.88
N ALA A 272 -19.78 -42.37 -25.75
CA ALA A 272 -19.98 -43.10 -24.49
C ALA A 272 -18.68 -43.63 -23.82
N ALA A 273 -17.60 -43.75 -24.57
CA ALA A 273 -16.25 -44.10 -24.05
C ALA A 273 -15.44 -42.90 -23.56
N ALA A 274 -15.91 -41.65 -23.78
CA ALA A 274 -15.22 -40.48 -23.30
C ALA A 274 -15.38 -40.35 -21.77
N PRO A 275 -14.31 -40.01 -21.04
CA PRO A 275 -14.40 -39.84 -19.58
C PRO A 275 -15.28 -38.63 -19.24
N THR A 276 -16.01 -38.73 -18.15
CA THR A 276 -16.77 -37.61 -17.59
C THR A 276 -15.80 -36.50 -17.22
N PRO A 277 -15.99 -35.24 -17.69
CA PRO A 277 -15.05 -34.16 -17.49
C PRO A 277 -14.98 -33.69 -16.04
N PRO A 278 -13.87 -33.03 -15.61
CA PRO A 278 -13.73 -32.49 -14.26
C PRO A 278 -14.86 -31.54 -13.85
N SER A 279 -15.46 -30.83 -14.78
CA SER A 279 -16.63 -29.96 -14.56
C SER A 279 -17.85 -30.73 -14.06
N LEU A 280 -18.02 -32.00 -14.43
CA LEU A 280 -19.11 -32.85 -13.94
C LEU A 280 -18.69 -33.78 -12.81
N THR A 281 -17.50 -34.40 -12.86
CA THR A 281 -17.02 -35.26 -11.75
C THR A 281 -16.81 -34.48 -10.45
N GLY A 282 -16.50 -33.19 -10.53
CA GLY A 282 -16.40 -32.28 -9.39
C GLY A 282 -17.68 -31.47 -9.14
N ALA A 283 -18.79 -31.72 -9.87
CA ALA A 283 -20.02 -30.98 -9.68
C ALA A 283 -20.58 -31.15 -8.27
N SER A 284 -21.21 -30.11 -7.76
CA SER A 284 -21.90 -30.14 -6.46
C SER A 284 -23.36 -29.69 -6.62
N VAL A 285 -24.26 -30.32 -5.87
CA VAL A 285 -25.65 -29.97 -5.82
C VAL A 285 -26.03 -29.57 -4.40
N THR A 286 -26.61 -28.39 -4.25
CA THR A 286 -27.07 -27.86 -2.96
C THR A 286 -28.53 -27.47 -3.03
N VAL A 287 -29.17 -27.31 -1.86
CA VAL A 287 -30.57 -26.87 -1.76
C VAL A 287 -30.63 -25.50 -1.11
N VAL A 288 -31.33 -24.58 -1.76
CA VAL A 288 -31.54 -23.22 -1.26
C VAL A 288 -33.03 -23.03 -0.91
N GLY A 289 -33.29 -22.44 0.26
CA GLY A 289 -34.65 -22.19 0.74
C GLY A 289 -35.49 -23.46 0.89
N ASN A 290 -34.87 -24.62 1.17
CA ASN A 290 -35.47 -25.95 1.28
C ASN A 290 -36.30 -26.44 0.07
N SER A 291 -36.22 -25.74 -1.06
CA SER A 291 -37.06 -26.07 -2.21
C SER A 291 -36.39 -25.94 -3.57
N ARG A 292 -35.23 -25.26 -3.67
CA ARG A 292 -34.56 -25.03 -4.95
C ARG A 292 -33.24 -25.79 -5.04
N LEU A 293 -33.01 -26.50 -6.12
CA LEU A 293 -31.74 -27.15 -6.40
C LEU A 293 -30.79 -26.12 -7.04
N VAL A 294 -29.55 -26.10 -6.61
CA VAL A 294 -28.46 -25.31 -7.21
C VAL A 294 -27.32 -26.26 -7.58
N VAL A 295 -26.97 -26.24 -8.85
CA VAL A 295 -25.91 -27.08 -9.41
C VAL A 295 -24.74 -26.22 -9.82
N SER A 296 -23.58 -26.48 -9.22
CA SER A 296 -22.32 -25.84 -9.57
C SER A 296 -21.41 -26.84 -10.27
N ALA A 297 -20.78 -26.42 -11.37
CA ALA A 297 -19.78 -27.23 -12.04
C ALA A 297 -18.51 -27.38 -11.19
N GLY A 298 -17.82 -28.50 -11.33
CA GLY A 298 -16.52 -28.74 -10.73
C GLY A 298 -15.47 -27.75 -11.23
N ARG A 299 -14.58 -27.35 -10.36
CA ARG A 299 -13.45 -26.48 -10.67
C ARG A 299 -12.28 -27.31 -11.21
N GLY A 300 -11.38 -26.67 -11.97
CA GLY A 300 -10.15 -27.31 -12.47
C GLY A 300 -10.30 -28.00 -13.83
N ASP A 301 -11.42 -27.76 -14.53
CA ASP A 301 -11.53 -28.16 -15.93
C ASP A 301 -10.88 -27.11 -16.85
N PRO A 302 -9.67 -27.36 -17.41
CA PRO A 302 -8.95 -26.38 -18.20
C PRO A 302 -9.63 -26.06 -19.54
N ALA A 303 -10.60 -26.88 -19.95
CA ALA A 303 -11.37 -26.68 -21.19
C ALA A 303 -12.58 -25.77 -20.99
N ARG A 304 -12.80 -25.22 -19.79
CA ARG A 304 -14.02 -24.47 -19.45
C ARG A 304 -13.72 -23.02 -19.06
N ALA A 305 -14.58 -22.12 -19.56
CA ALA A 305 -14.55 -20.72 -19.17
C ALA A 305 -15.35 -20.50 -17.87
N MET A 306 -15.03 -19.45 -17.14
CA MET A 306 -15.81 -19.05 -15.94
C MET A 306 -17.24 -18.64 -16.26
N THR A 307 -17.47 -18.19 -17.48
CA THR A 307 -18.78 -17.77 -18.00
C THR A 307 -19.59 -18.93 -18.55
N ASP A 308 -19.05 -20.15 -18.57
CA ASP A 308 -19.79 -21.33 -19.02
C ASP A 308 -20.98 -21.59 -18.11
N THR A 309 -22.12 -21.85 -18.76
CA THR A 309 -23.38 -22.17 -18.07
C THR A 309 -23.50 -23.70 -17.89
N VAL A 310 -24.20 -24.12 -16.84
CA VAL A 310 -24.61 -25.52 -16.67
C VAL A 310 -26.09 -25.62 -17.08
N ALA A 311 -26.34 -26.17 -18.25
CA ALA A 311 -27.68 -26.26 -18.83
C ALA A 311 -28.22 -27.68 -18.69
N PHE A 312 -29.47 -27.79 -18.34
CA PHE A 312 -30.21 -29.07 -18.18
C PHE A 312 -31.27 -29.22 -19.24
N THR A 313 -31.42 -30.44 -19.78
CA THR A 313 -32.46 -30.81 -20.71
C THR A 313 -33.04 -32.19 -20.38
N ASN A 314 -34.23 -32.45 -20.82
CA ASN A 314 -34.88 -33.74 -20.65
C ASN A 314 -34.18 -34.82 -21.51
N ALA A 315 -34.18 -36.06 -21.04
CA ALA A 315 -33.53 -37.19 -21.69
C ALA A 315 -34.59 -38.08 -22.39
N GLY A 316 -34.83 -37.82 -23.65
CA GLY A 316 -35.85 -38.55 -24.42
C GLY A 316 -37.27 -38.32 -23.88
N ALA A 317 -37.92 -39.39 -23.41
CA ALA A 317 -39.26 -39.30 -22.81
C ALA A 317 -39.21 -38.93 -21.31
N ASP A 318 -38.06 -38.92 -20.69
CA ASP A 318 -37.92 -38.55 -19.27
C ASP A 318 -38.00 -37.05 -19.09
N THR A 319 -38.91 -36.57 -18.29
CA THR A 319 -39.14 -35.15 -17.99
C THR A 319 -38.35 -34.64 -16.78
N SER A 320 -37.39 -35.42 -16.31
CA SER A 320 -36.69 -35.21 -15.04
C SER A 320 -36.10 -33.81 -14.86
N ALA A 321 -35.49 -33.24 -15.90
CA ALA A 321 -34.92 -31.88 -15.81
C ALA A 321 -36.00 -30.81 -15.57
N THR A 322 -37.17 -31.00 -16.17
CA THR A 322 -38.36 -30.14 -15.93
C THR A 322 -38.94 -30.37 -14.55
N ASP A 323 -39.08 -31.63 -14.15
CA ASP A 323 -39.65 -32.03 -12.88
C ASP A 323 -38.87 -31.52 -11.66
N ILE A 324 -37.51 -31.54 -11.76
CA ILE A 324 -36.63 -30.98 -10.73
C ILE A 324 -36.39 -29.47 -10.87
N GLY A 325 -37.05 -28.83 -11.83
CA GLY A 325 -37.02 -27.39 -12.01
C GLY A 325 -35.71 -26.83 -12.60
N LEU A 326 -34.86 -27.68 -13.20
CA LEU A 326 -33.53 -27.28 -13.75
C LEU A 326 -33.52 -27.14 -15.27
N ALA A 327 -34.59 -27.47 -15.99
CA ALA A 327 -34.64 -27.26 -17.43
C ALA A 327 -34.40 -25.79 -17.79
N ALA A 328 -33.71 -25.52 -18.91
CA ALA A 328 -33.22 -24.17 -19.29
C ALA A 328 -34.32 -23.09 -19.23
N ALA A 329 -35.57 -23.43 -19.59
CA ALA A 329 -36.70 -22.51 -19.52
C ALA A 329 -37.17 -22.19 -18.08
N ALA A 330 -36.83 -23.05 -17.10
CA ALA A 330 -37.24 -22.93 -15.71
C ALA A 330 -36.11 -22.45 -14.79
N ALA A 331 -34.85 -22.58 -15.22
CA ALA A 331 -33.69 -22.11 -14.44
C ALA A 331 -33.70 -20.59 -14.31
N THR A 332 -33.55 -20.10 -13.08
CA THR A 332 -33.61 -18.67 -12.80
C THR A 332 -32.24 -17.99 -12.88
N LEU A 333 -31.19 -18.69 -12.55
CA LEU A 333 -29.81 -18.15 -12.55
C LEU A 333 -28.84 -19.25 -13.02
N ASN A 334 -27.78 -18.80 -13.68
CA ASN A 334 -26.74 -19.71 -14.16
C ASN A 334 -25.35 -19.06 -14.05
N VAL A 335 -24.97 -18.69 -12.82
CA VAL A 335 -23.69 -18.06 -12.50
C VAL A 335 -22.78 -19.07 -11.84
N GLN A 336 -21.70 -19.48 -12.51
CA GLN A 336 -20.78 -20.47 -11.93
C GLN A 336 -19.79 -19.84 -10.95
N GLN A 337 -19.43 -18.57 -11.15
CA GLN A 337 -18.64 -17.74 -10.24
C GLN A 337 -19.09 -16.28 -10.36
N TYR A 338 -18.75 -15.47 -9.38
CA TYR A 338 -18.91 -14.02 -9.41
C TYR A 338 -17.54 -13.33 -9.58
N PRO A 339 -16.99 -13.26 -10.82
CA PRO A 339 -15.74 -12.53 -11.06
C PRO A 339 -16.01 -11.04 -10.93
N LEU A 340 -15.13 -10.31 -10.25
CA LEU A 340 -15.16 -8.86 -10.26
C LEU A 340 -14.61 -8.35 -11.60
N GLY A 341 -15.16 -7.27 -12.09
CA GLY A 341 -14.78 -6.69 -13.37
C GLY A 341 -15.63 -7.16 -14.56
N SER A 342 -16.06 -6.23 -15.39
CA SER A 342 -16.98 -6.50 -16.50
C SER A 342 -16.36 -7.31 -17.65
N ALA A 343 -15.03 -7.37 -17.77
CA ALA A 343 -14.35 -8.12 -18.82
C ALA A 343 -14.62 -9.64 -18.78
N LEU A 344 -14.85 -10.19 -17.58
CA LEU A 344 -15.16 -11.60 -17.36
C LEU A 344 -16.66 -11.89 -17.20
N LEU A 345 -17.49 -10.86 -17.30
CA LEU A 345 -18.92 -10.94 -17.19
C LEU A 345 -19.48 -11.30 -18.55
N GLY A 346 -20.05 -12.49 -18.70
CA GLY A 346 -20.72 -12.90 -19.94
C GLY A 346 -21.90 -11.99 -20.28
N ALA A 347 -22.45 -12.13 -21.48
CA ALA A 347 -23.60 -11.37 -21.96
C ALA A 347 -24.91 -11.64 -21.19
N ALA A 348 -24.89 -12.57 -20.22
CA ALA A 348 -26.04 -12.89 -19.38
C ALA A 348 -26.33 -11.76 -18.39
N ALA A 349 -27.61 -11.41 -18.24
CA ALA A 349 -28.10 -10.32 -17.38
C ALA A 349 -27.72 -10.43 -15.89
N TYR A 350 -27.19 -11.57 -15.46
CA TYR A 350 -26.86 -11.88 -14.07
C TYR A 350 -25.42 -11.60 -13.66
N GLN A 351 -24.60 -11.12 -14.59
CA GLN A 351 -23.18 -10.86 -14.37
C GLN A 351 -22.88 -9.41 -14.75
N GLN A 352 -23.31 -8.47 -13.94
CA GLN A 352 -23.08 -7.04 -14.14
C GLN A 352 -22.09 -6.54 -13.12
N GLY A 353 -21.19 -5.67 -13.58
CA GLY A 353 -20.21 -5.06 -12.71
C GLY A 353 -19.41 -3.98 -13.44
N THR A 354 -18.41 -3.45 -12.77
CA THR A 354 -17.49 -2.48 -13.31
C THR A 354 -16.12 -3.09 -13.44
N THR A 355 -15.47 -2.94 -14.59
CA THR A 355 -14.06 -3.33 -14.78
C THR A 355 -13.17 -2.42 -13.95
N GLY A 356 -12.28 -3.02 -13.17
CA GLY A 356 -11.23 -2.29 -12.48
C GLY A 356 -10.21 -1.74 -13.47
N ALA A 357 -9.80 -0.50 -13.26
CA ALA A 357 -8.85 0.18 -14.13
C ALA A 357 -7.90 1.05 -13.32
N ASP A 358 -6.62 1.06 -13.74
CA ASP A 358 -5.54 1.69 -12.99
C ASP A 358 -5.47 3.21 -13.16
N GLY A 359 -6.18 3.80 -14.12
CA GLY A 359 -5.95 5.19 -14.51
C GLY A 359 -4.63 5.33 -15.27
N VAL A 360 -4.04 6.51 -15.17
CA VAL A 360 -2.72 6.83 -15.70
C VAL A 360 -1.78 7.21 -14.57
N PRO A 361 -0.44 7.10 -14.76
CA PRO A 361 0.52 7.59 -13.77
C PRO A 361 0.23 9.05 -13.41
N PRO A 362 0.49 9.47 -12.15
CA PRO A 362 0.14 10.80 -11.69
C PRO A 362 0.86 11.88 -12.48
N ASP A 363 0.13 12.91 -12.86
CA ASP A 363 0.65 14.17 -13.35
C ASP A 363 1.07 15.09 -12.19
N ALA A 364 1.57 16.29 -12.51
CA ALA A 364 2.00 17.24 -11.49
C ALA A 364 0.86 17.64 -10.54
N ASP A 365 -0.35 17.80 -11.04
CA ASP A 365 -1.50 18.19 -10.20
C ASP A 365 -1.94 17.05 -9.27
N ALA A 366 -1.86 15.81 -9.73
CA ALA A 366 -2.14 14.64 -8.87
C ALA A 366 -1.08 14.45 -7.78
N LEU A 367 0.21 14.76 -8.07
CA LEU A 367 1.31 14.64 -7.10
C LEU A 367 1.29 15.75 -6.06
N VAL A 368 1.08 17.00 -6.47
CA VAL A 368 1.24 18.17 -5.58
C VAL A 368 -0.07 18.92 -5.32
N GLY A 369 -1.19 18.48 -5.86
CA GLY A 369 -2.52 19.01 -5.62
C GLY A 369 -2.64 20.54 -5.65
N ALA A 370 -3.86 21.06 -5.56
CA ALA A 370 -4.08 22.48 -5.24
C ALA A 370 -3.99 22.69 -3.73
N VAL A 371 -3.25 23.70 -3.27
CA VAL A 371 -3.12 24.06 -1.83
C VAL A 371 -4.46 24.28 -1.14
N ALA A 372 -5.47 24.69 -1.92
CA ALA A 372 -6.84 24.90 -1.46
C ALA A 372 -7.73 23.64 -1.54
N ASP A 373 -7.19 22.48 -1.97
CA ASP A 373 -7.98 21.26 -2.06
C ASP A 373 -8.26 20.70 -0.67
N ALA A 374 -9.54 20.66 -0.30
CA ALA A 374 -10.02 20.11 0.97
C ALA A 374 -9.75 18.60 1.10
N ASN A 375 -9.38 17.94 0.01
CA ASN A 375 -9.23 16.48 -0.06
C ASN A 375 -7.81 15.96 0.16
N ASP A 376 -6.85 16.80 0.59
CA ASP A 376 -5.47 16.38 0.92
C ASP A 376 -4.91 15.31 -0.04
N ARG A 377 -4.68 15.66 -1.31
CA ARG A 377 -4.18 14.75 -2.34
C ARG A 377 -2.67 14.83 -2.50
N GLY A 378 -2.07 13.80 -3.10
CA GLY A 378 -0.65 13.75 -3.38
C GLY A 378 0.19 13.98 -2.13
N ILE A 379 1.17 14.88 -2.18
CA ILE A 379 2.01 15.21 -1.01
C ILE A 379 1.20 15.75 0.18
N TYR A 380 0.07 16.39 -0.07
CA TYR A 380 -0.74 16.97 1.02
C TYR A 380 -1.51 15.90 1.82
N ALA A 381 -1.62 14.65 1.33
CA ALA A 381 -2.07 13.54 2.16
C ALA A 381 -1.19 13.35 3.39
N LEU A 382 0.09 13.73 3.30
CA LEU A 382 1.05 13.71 4.42
C LEU A 382 0.75 14.74 5.51
N ARG A 383 -0.18 15.68 5.33
CA ARG A 383 -0.58 16.62 6.40
C ARG A 383 -1.17 15.91 7.61
N LYS A 384 -1.79 14.75 7.38
CA LYS A 384 -2.43 13.94 8.43
C LYS A 384 -1.48 12.98 9.13
N THR A 385 -0.26 12.83 8.63
CA THR A 385 0.76 12.02 9.29
C THR A 385 1.36 12.78 10.47
N ASP A 386 1.66 12.08 11.53
CA ASP A 386 2.29 12.68 12.70
C ASP A 386 3.70 13.20 12.36
N LEU A 387 4.53 12.36 11.72
CA LEU A 387 5.91 12.67 11.38
C LEU A 387 6.31 11.99 10.07
N PHE A 388 7.06 12.70 9.25
CA PHE A 388 7.96 12.15 8.24
C PHE A 388 9.19 13.05 8.15
N ASN A 389 10.33 12.48 7.79
CA ASN A 389 11.61 13.17 7.81
C ASN A 389 12.20 13.36 6.41
N LEU A 390 11.97 12.39 5.52
CA LEU A 390 12.46 12.38 4.15
C LEU A 390 11.30 12.28 3.18
N LEU A 391 11.44 12.93 2.01
CA LEU A 391 10.47 12.87 0.93
C LEU A 391 11.17 12.47 -0.37
N CYS A 392 10.66 11.44 -1.03
CA CYS A 392 11.10 10.94 -2.34
C CYS A 392 9.91 10.91 -3.30
N ILE A 393 10.07 11.52 -4.49
CA ILE A 393 9.07 11.52 -5.56
C ILE A 393 9.78 11.15 -6.88
N PRO A 394 10.14 9.87 -7.11
CA PRO A 394 10.85 9.45 -8.32
C PRO A 394 10.14 9.82 -9.61
N ARG A 395 8.81 9.81 -9.59
CA ARG A 395 7.98 10.21 -10.72
C ARG A 395 8.30 11.62 -11.24
N ALA A 396 8.72 12.55 -10.40
CA ALA A 396 9.09 13.90 -10.83
C ALA A 396 10.22 13.88 -11.88
N ALA A 397 11.21 12.99 -11.72
CA ALA A 397 12.31 12.85 -12.66
C ALA A 397 11.89 12.17 -13.97
N THR A 398 11.04 11.14 -13.91
CA THR A 398 10.55 10.47 -15.13
C THR A 398 9.58 11.35 -15.92
N MET A 399 8.84 12.22 -15.25
CA MET A 399 7.95 13.19 -15.88
C MET A 399 8.71 14.17 -16.79
N ALA A 400 9.97 14.46 -16.54
CA ALA A 400 10.80 15.35 -17.35
C ALA A 400 10.90 14.91 -18.83
N ALA A 401 10.71 13.63 -19.12
CA ALA A 401 10.72 13.09 -20.49
C ALA A 401 9.39 13.30 -21.24
N GLU A 402 8.34 13.76 -20.58
CA GLU A 402 7.01 13.97 -21.15
C GLU A 402 6.89 15.35 -21.84
N ALA A 403 5.78 15.56 -22.55
CA ALA A 403 5.49 16.86 -23.13
C ALA A 403 5.39 17.94 -22.02
N ASN A 404 6.16 19.02 -22.14
CA ASN A 404 6.33 20.06 -21.09
C ASN A 404 6.88 19.51 -19.75
N GLY A 405 7.55 18.35 -19.77
CA GLY A 405 7.95 17.62 -18.58
C GLY A 405 8.90 18.38 -17.66
N ASP A 406 9.79 19.20 -18.20
CA ASP A 406 10.66 20.08 -17.41
C ASP A 406 9.84 21.05 -16.52
N THR A 407 8.81 21.68 -17.08
CA THR A 407 7.91 22.58 -16.33
C THR A 407 7.13 21.82 -15.26
N LEU A 408 6.66 20.61 -15.57
CA LEU A 408 5.93 19.77 -14.62
C LEU A 408 6.84 19.30 -13.48
N MET A 409 8.06 18.88 -13.79
CA MET A 409 9.06 18.52 -12.78
C MET A 409 9.34 19.69 -11.83
N ARG A 410 9.55 20.90 -12.38
CA ARG A 410 9.76 22.13 -11.58
C ARG A 410 8.61 22.36 -10.61
N GLN A 411 7.38 22.30 -11.12
CA GLN A 411 6.18 22.48 -10.29
C GLN A 411 6.13 21.49 -9.12
N VAL A 412 6.42 20.20 -9.38
CA VAL A 412 6.43 19.16 -8.34
C VAL A 412 7.53 19.42 -7.32
N VAL A 413 8.76 19.65 -7.77
CA VAL A 413 9.91 19.80 -6.88
C VAL A 413 9.78 21.05 -6.02
N GLU A 414 9.45 22.22 -6.61
CA GLU A 414 9.31 23.49 -5.86
C GLU A 414 8.25 23.39 -4.74
N LYS A 415 7.07 22.88 -5.07
CA LYS A 415 6.01 22.72 -4.07
C LYS A 415 6.37 21.69 -3.00
N SER A 416 7.06 20.61 -3.38
CA SER A 416 7.49 19.57 -2.45
C SER A 416 8.60 20.06 -1.50
N VAL A 417 9.55 20.84 -1.98
CA VAL A 417 10.58 21.47 -1.14
C VAL A 417 9.95 22.45 -0.15
N ALA A 418 9.04 23.32 -0.61
CA ALA A 418 8.33 24.25 0.27
C ALA A 418 7.48 23.50 1.33
N PHE A 419 6.86 22.39 0.94
CA PHE A 419 6.14 21.54 1.88
C PHE A 419 7.07 20.89 2.90
N CYS A 420 8.23 20.38 2.49
CA CYS A 420 9.25 19.84 3.39
C CYS A 420 9.74 20.89 4.40
N GLU A 421 9.98 22.13 3.96
CA GLU A 421 10.36 23.22 4.87
C GLU A 421 9.29 23.48 5.93
N SER A 422 8.01 23.48 5.54
CA SER A 422 6.89 23.68 6.46
C SER A 422 6.72 22.54 7.47
N ARG A 423 7.14 21.31 7.08
CA ARG A 423 6.99 20.08 7.87
C ARG A 423 8.29 19.65 8.57
N ARG A 424 9.36 20.44 8.52
CA ARG A 424 10.70 20.10 9.04
C ARG A 424 11.22 18.78 8.47
N ALA A 425 10.95 18.55 7.18
CA ALA A 425 11.39 17.38 6.42
C ALA A 425 12.46 17.77 5.40
N PHE A 426 13.07 16.76 4.77
CA PHE A 426 14.14 16.92 3.81
C PHE A 426 13.83 16.17 2.52
N MET A 427 13.94 16.80 1.36
CA MET A 427 13.65 16.19 0.06
C MET A 427 14.93 15.64 -0.59
N LEU A 428 14.84 14.40 -1.07
CA LEU A 428 15.83 13.79 -1.96
C LEU A 428 15.31 13.88 -3.39
N ILE A 429 16.00 14.67 -4.21
CA ILE A 429 15.57 14.96 -5.59
C ILE A 429 16.29 14.00 -6.54
N ASP A 430 15.52 13.27 -7.34
CA ASP A 430 16.04 12.45 -8.43
C ASP A 430 16.25 13.29 -9.67
N ILE A 431 17.31 12.97 -10.43
CA ILE A 431 17.64 13.59 -11.70
C ILE A 431 16.99 12.84 -12.87
N PRO A 432 16.60 13.52 -13.96
CA PRO A 432 16.06 12.89 -15.15
C PRO A 432 17.02 11.91 -15.83
N GLU A 433 16.48 10.97 -16.62
CA GLU A 433 17.27 9.93 -17.30
C GLU A 433 18.22 10.49 -18.38
N ASN A 434 17.88 11.61 -18.96
CA ASN A 434 18.71 12.29 -19.96
C ASN A 434 19.86 13.12 -19.35
N VAL A 435 20.01 13.14 -18.02
CA VAL A 435 21.12 13.81 -17.30
C VAL A 435 22.11 12.75 -16.88
N ASN A 436 22.97 12.32 -17.80
CA ASN A 436 23.88 11.19 -17.60
C ASN A 436 25.36 11.53 -17.81
N GLU A 437 25.68 12.79 -18.16
CA GLU A 437 27.06 13.30 -18.24
C GLU A 437 27.27 14.49 -17.31
N VAL A 438 28.54 14.78 -16.99
CA VAL A 438 28.93 15.89 -16.08
C VAL A 438 28.47 17.25 -16.60
N ALA A 439 28.56 17.48 -17.91
CA ALA A 439 28.12 18.72 -18.54
C ALA A 439 26.61 18.89 -18.41
N GLU A 440 25.86 17.84 -18.74
CA GLU A 440 24.39 17.81 -18.65
C GLU A 440 23.93 18.04 -17.21
N MET A 441 24.61 17.45 -16.22
CA MET A 441 24.29 17.64 -14.80
C MET A 441 24.49 19.10 -14.36
N LYS A 442 25.53 19.78 -14.87
CA LYS A 442 25.75 21.21 -14.59
C LYS A 442 24.69 22.07 -15.24
N ASP A 443 24.41 21.85 -16.53
CA ASP A 443 23.40 22.59 -17.28
C ASP A 443 22.02 22.41 -16.67
N TRP A 444 21.71 21.18 -16.24
CA TRP A 444 20.46 20.87 -15.55
C TRP A 444 20.33 21.64 -14.23
N LEU A 445 21.37 21.65 -13.40
CA LEU A 445 21.34 22.37 -12.12
C LEU A 445 21.26 23.88 -12.31
N ASP A 446 21.96 24.42 -13.32
CA ASP A 446 21.92 25.85 -13.65
C ASP A 446 20.51 26.25 -14.15
N ALA A 447 19.88 25.40 -14.95
CA ALA A 447 18.50 25.60 -15.39
C ALA A 447 17.48 25.51 -14.22
N HIS A 448 17.80 24.78 -13.15
CA HIS A 448 16.95 24.52 -11.99
C HIS A 448 17.45 25.17 -10.70
N GLY A 449 17.98 26.40 -10.78
CA GLY A 449 18.47 27.14 -9.63
C GLY A 449 17.46 27.33 -8.50
N ASN A 450 16.19 27.30 -8.82
CA ASN A 450 15.05 27.34 -7.87
C ASN A 450 14.88 26.07 -7.00
N PHE A 451 15.55 24.95 -7.33
CA PHE A 451 15.59 23.75 -6.46
C PHE A 451 16.56 23.90 -5.29
N ARG A 452 17.39 24.93 -5.30
CA ARG A 452 18.36 25.18 -4.23
C ARG A 452 17.62 25.51 -2.93
N SER A 453 17.71 24.59 -1.99
CA SER A 453 17.18 24.74 -0.64
C SER A 453 18.09 24.03 0.35
N ARG A 454 18.12 24.55 1.56
CA ARG A 454 18.74 23.88 2.70
C ARG A 454 18.07 22.56 3.07
N ASN A 455 16.81 22.35 2.63
CA ASN A 455 16.03 21.14 2.89
C ASN A 455 15.99 20.17 1.70
N SER A 456 16.93 20.26 0.77
CA SER A 456 17.00 19.37 -0.39
C SER A 456 18.42 18.96 -0.72
N ALA A 457 18.56 17.80 -1.36
CA ALA A 457 19.83 17.32 -1.91
C ALA A 457 19.59 16.55 -3.21
N VAL A 458 20.62 16.53 -4.08
CA VAL A 458 20.67 15.77 -5.31
C VAL A 458 21.93 14.90 -5.33
N PHE A 459 21.82 13.73 -5.92
CA PHE A 459 22.91 12.78 -6.08
C PHE A 459 23.08 12.40 -7.55
N PHE A 460 24.33 12.37 -8.01
CA PHE A 460 24.71 12.01 -9.38
C PHE A 460 25.84 10.96 -9.35
N PRO A 461 25.85 9.98 -10.24
CA PRO A 461 24.89 9.69 -11.29
C PRO A 461 23.68 8.88 -10.83
N ARG A 462 22.79 8.54 -11.77
CA ARG A 462 21.71 7.59 -11.58
C ARG A 462 22.27 6.17 -11.39
N LEU A 463 21.46 5.28 -10.84
CA LEU A 463 21.83 3.92 -10.46
C LEU A 463 21.32 2.90 -11.49
N ARG A 464 22.14 1.88 -11.78
CA ARG A 464 21.72 0.72 -12.56
C ARG A 464 21.39 -0.46 -11.66
N ILE A 465 20.15 -0.88 -11.70
CA ILE A 465 19.62 -1.92 -10.84
C ILE A 465 19.00 -3.01 -11.72
N ALA A 466 19.19 -4.28 -11.36
CA ALA A 466 18.55 -5.41 -12.01
C ALA A 466 17.03 -5.38 -11.78
N ASP A 467 16.25 -5.24 -12.86
CA ASP A 467 14.80 -5.12 -12.80
C ASP A 467 14.14 -6.53 -12.78
N PRO A 468 13.52 -6.96 -11.66
CA PRO A 468 12.84 -8.25 -11.58
C PRO A 468 11.67 -8.37 -12.58
N ALA A 469 11.00 -7.26 -12.92
CA ALA A 469 9.90 -7.25 -13.87
C ALA A 469 10.37 -7.37 -15.34
N ALA A 470 11.68 -7.12 -15.61
CA ALA A 470 12.30 -7.20 -16.93
C ALA A 470 13.34 -8.33 -17.05
N ASN A 471 13.12 -9.47 -16.40
CA ASN A 471 14.04 -10.61 -16.36
C ASN A 471 15.45 -10.22 -15.90
N TYR A 472 15.54 -9.38 -14.87
CA TYR A 472 16.79 -8.91 -14.27
C TYR A 472 17.71 -8.15 -15.23
N ARG A 473 17.17 -7.53 -16.28
CA ARG A 473 17.94 -6.58 -17.10
C ARG A 473 18.22 -5.33 -16.30
N LEU A 474 19.41 -4.78 -16.48
CA LEU A 474 19.78 -3.52 -15.84
C LEU A 474 18.97 -2.36 -16.40
N ARG A 475 18.34 -1.61 -15.51
CA ARG A 475 17.58 -0.40 -15.80
C ARG A 475 18.08 0.75 -14.95
N SER A 476 18.02 1.97 -15.49
CA SER A 476 18.40 3.19 -14.79
C SER A 476 17.29 3.67 -13.85
N PHE A 477 17.66 4.00 -12.61
CA PHE A 477 16.75 4.51 -11.59
C PHE A 477 17.35 5.74 -10.89
N GLY A 478 16.48 6.57 -10.33
CA GLY A 478 16.87 7.63 -9.41
C GLY A 478 17.49 7.06 -8.13
N SER A 479 18.27 7.87 -7.45
CA SER A 479 19.02 7.47 -6.25
C SER A 479 18.28 7.71 -4.94
N SER A 480 17.16 8.43 -4.96
CA SER A 480 16.48 8.93 -3.74
C SER A 480 16.13 7.83 -2.74
N GLY A 481 15.56 6.70 -3.20
CA GLY A 481 15.22 5.59 -2.33
C GLY A 481 16.44 4.92 -1.69
N THR A 482 17.49 4.65 -2.48
CA THR A 482 18.75 4.10 -1.98
C THR A 482 19.41 5.04 -0.96
N MET A 483 19.47 6.33 -1.28
CA MET A 483 20.04 7.33 -0.38
C MET A 483 19.24 7.51 0.90
N ALA A 484 17.91 7.47 0.83
CA ALA A 484 17.06 7.48 2.02
C ALA A 484 17.34 6.27 2.94
N GLY A 485 17.55 5.09 2.36
CA GLY A 485 17.97 3.90 3.10
C GLY A 485 19.34 4.06 3.76
N ILE A 486 20.34 4.62 3.04
CA ILE A 486 21.67 4.90 3.59
C ILE A 486 21.57 5.94 4.72
N PHE A 487 20.72 6.96 4.58
CA PHE A 487 20.47 7.93 5.65
C PHE A 487 19.93 7.22 6.89
N ALA A 488 18.92 6.36 6.73
CA ALA A 488 18.33 5.60 7.83
C ALA A 488 19.36 4.71 8.54
N ARG A 489 20.18 3.98 7.78
CA ARG A 489 21.26 3.14 8.32
C ARG A 489 22.30 3.99 9.07
N THR A 490 22.73 5.09 8.48
CA THR A 490 23.73 5.98 9.12
C THR A 490 23.18 6.61 10.40
N ASP A 491 21.93 7.04 10.40
CA ASP A 491 21.28 7.61 11.57
C ASP A 491 21.19 6.59 12.71
N ASN A 492 20.84 5.34 12.39
CA ASN A 492 20.72 4.27 13.37
C ASN A 492 22.08 3.87 13.97
N ASP A 493 23.10 3.74 13.13
CA ASP A 493 24.40 3.23 13.54
C ASP A 493 25.28 4.33 14.20
N ARG A 494 25.18 5.56 13.76
CA ARG A 494 26.10 6.66 14.12
C ARG A 494 25.40 7.95 14.59
N GLY A 495 24.11 8.08 14.35
CA GLY A 495 23.33 9.29 14.63
C GLY A 495 23.25 10.25 13.43
N VAL A 496 22.18 11.08 13.43
CA VAL A 496 21.85 12.01 12.34
C VAL A 496 22.93 13.07 12.06
N TRP A 497 23.80 13.32 13.03
CA TRP A 497 24.95 14.26 12.91
C TRP A 497 26.12 13.70 12.10
N LYS A 498 26.12 12.39 11.79
CA LYS A 498 27.13 11.78 10.90
C LYS A 498 26.70 11.96 9.44
N ALA A 499 27.66 12.41 8.61
CA ALA A 499 27.43 12.50 7.17
C ALA A 499 27.12 11.11 6.57
N PRO A 500 26.04 10.96 5.78
CA PRO A 500 25.69 9.72 5.08
C PRO A 500 26.57 9.57 3.81
N ALA A 501 27.86 9.63 3.99
CA ALA A 501 28.87 9.55 2.95
C ALA A 501 30.17 8.94 3.49
N GLY A 502 31.03 8.49 2.59
CA GLY A 502 32.29 7.81 2.88
C GLY A 502 32.17 6.29 2.76
N ILE A 503 33.23 5.58 3.18
CA ILE A 503 33.35 4.12 2.99
C ILE A 503 32.27 3.29 3.69
N GLU A 504 31.62 3.85 4.72
CA GLU A 504 30.51 3.20 5.41
C GLU A 504 29.17 3.35 4.63
N ALA A 505 29.08 4.33 3.74
CA ALA A 505 27.86 4.63 2.97
C ALA A 505 27.81 3.82 1.64
N THR A 506 27.95 2.50 1.73
CA THR A 506 27.90 1.59 0.59
C THR A 506 26.46 1.44 0.08
N LEU A 507 26.28 1.35 -1.25
CA LEU A 507 25.00 1.12 -1.89
C LEU A 507 24.78 -0.39 -2.05
N LEU A 508 23.71 -0.92 -1.44
CA LEU A 508 23.32 -2.33 -1.56
C LEU A 508 22.29 -2.50 -2.69
N GLY A 509 22.41 -3.59 -3.44
CA GLY A 509 21.47 -3.92 -4.52
C GLY A 509 21.55 -2.99 -5.74
N VAL A 510 22.68 -2.34 -5.92
CA VAL A 510 23.02 -1.55 -7.12
C VAL A 510 24.12 -2.29 -7.86
N ASP A 511 23.91 -2.54 -9.15
CA ASP A 511 24.83 -3.35 -9.96
C ASP A 511 25.87 -2.51 -10.69
N ASP A 512 25.51 -1.29 -11.14
CA ASP A 512 26.40 -0.34 -11.81
C ASP A 512 25.87 1.10 -11.66
N LEU A 513 26.60 2.05 -12.20
CA LEU A 513 26.24 3.47 -12.30
C LEU A 513 26.07 3.85 -13.78
N ASP A 514 25.17 4.77 -14.09
CA ASP A 514 25.02 5.28 -15.46
C ASP A 514 26.29 6.01 -15.95
N TYR A 515 27.03 6.61 -15.02
CA TYR A 515 28.30 7.28 -15.29
C TYR A 515 29.33 6.99 -14.21
N ARG A 516 30.59 6.76 -14.61
CA ARG A 516 31.70 6.52 -13.67
C ARG A 516 32.57 7.77 -13.55
N LEU A 517 32.38 8.49 -12.47
CA LEU A 517 33.09 9.75 -12.20
C LEU A 517 34.59 9.54 -11.88
N SER A 518 35.44 10.35 -12.50
CA SER A 518 36.83 10.56 -12.09
C SER A 518 36.94 11.54 -10.90
N ASP A 519 38.16 11.63 -10.29
CA ASP A 519 38.40 12.59 -9.21
C ASP A 519 38.28 14.06 -9.69
N ALA A 520 38.74 14.35 -10.91
CA ALA A 520 38.68 15.68 -11.50
C ALA A 520 37.21 16.13 -11.74
N GLU A 521 36.39 15.22 -12.24
CA GLU A 521 34.95 15.49 -12.46
C GLU A 521 34.20 15.68 -11.15
N ASN A 522 34.47 14.84 -10.15
CA ASN A 522 33.94 15.04 -8.80
C ASN A 522 34.37 16.41 -8.24
N GLY A 523 35.62 16.82 -8.49
CA GLY A 523 36.16 18.14 -8.12
C GLY A 523 35.43 19.32 -8.78
N THR A 524 34.77 19.11 -9.92
CA THR A 524 33.93 20.15 -10.58
C THR A 524 32.51 20.19 -10.08
N LEU A 525 31.95 19.05 -9.67
CA LEU A 525 30.54 18.91 -9.23
C LEU A 525 30.37 19.28 -7.74
N ASN A 526 31.29 18.85 -6.87
CA ASN A 526 31.19 19.07 -5.43
C ASN A 526 31.05 20.55 -5.02
N PRO A 527 31.81 21.52 -5.61
CA PRO A 527 31.62 22.94 -5.32
C PRO A 527 30.26 23.50 -5.68
N LEU A 528 29.54 22.85 -6.59
CA LEU A 528 28.17 23.20 -7.00
C LEU A 528 27.09 22.61 -6.11
N ALA A 529 27.47 21.84 -5.07
CA ALA A 529 26.60 21.12 -4.17
C ALA A 529 25.91 19.87 -4.80
N ILE A 530 26.52 19.28 -5.80
CA ILE A 530 26.11 17.99 -6.37
C ILE A 530 26.85 16.88 -5.62
N ASN A 531 26.12 15.99 -4.99
CA ASN A 531 26.70 14.86 -4.27
C ASN A 531 26.99 13.72 -5.24
N CYS A 532 28.24 13.28 -5.28
CA CYS A 532 28.66 12.24 -6.20
C CYS A 532 28.52 10.85 -5.59
N ILE A 533 28.00 9.90 -6.37
CA ILE A 533 28.06 8.47 -6.08
C ILE A 533 29.22 7.91 -6.89
N ARG A 534 30.13 7.18 -6.25
CA ARG A 534 31.37 6.75 -6.88
C ARG A 534 31.64 5.26 -6.68
N MET A 535 32.32 4.67 -7.64
CA MET A 535 32.80 3.29 -7.55
C MET A 535 34.29 3.27 -7.15
N PHE A 536 34.59 2.58 -6.06
CA PHE A 536 35.94 2.35 -5.59
C PHE A 536 36.30 0.87 -5.66
N PRO A 537 37.50 0.50 -6.12
CA PRO A 537 37.85 -0.91 -6.36
C PRO A 537 37.69 -1.85 -5.15
N VAL A 538 37.89 -1.31 -3.92
CA VAL A 538 37.84 -2.10 -2.69
C VAL A 538 36.48 -2.02 -2.00
N TYR A 539 35.83 -0.88 -2.09
CA TYR A 539 34.61 -0.57 -1.32
C TYR A 539 33.32 -0.69 -2.13
N GLY A 540 33.42 -0.85 -3.47
CA GLY A 540 32.28 -0.87 -4.35
C GLY A 540 31.68 0.53 -4.57
N MET A 541 30.38 0.59 -4.77
CA MET A 541 29.66 1.84 -4.97
C MET A 541 29.31 2.46 -3.63
N ILE A 542 29.70 3.73 -3.46
CA ILE A 542 29.51 4.47 -2.21
C ILE A 542 29.02 5.90 -2.48
N SER A 543 28.27 6.45 -1.53
CA SER A 543 27.96 7.88 -1.49
C SER A 543 29.22 8.67 -1.09
N TRP A 544 29.62 9.64 -1.92
CA TRP A 544 30.86 10.43 -1.75
C TRP A 544 30.61 11.93 -1.66
N GLY A 545 29.42 12.31 -1.16
CA GLY A 545 29.03 13.69 -0.93
C GLY A 545 27.93 13.81 0.11
N ALA A 546 27.91 14.91 0.86
CA ALA A 546 26.93 15.16 1.91
C ALA A 546 26.56 16.65 2.02
N ARG A 547 26.34 17.31 0.88
CA ARG A 547 25.96 18.72 0.80
C ARG A 547 24.48 18.87 0.50
N THR A 548 23.82 19.86 1.12
CA THR A 548 22.50 20.31 0.70
C THR A 548 22.61 21.07 -0.63
N LEU A 549 21.53 21.28 -1.36
CA LEU A 549 21.55 22.08 -2.58
C LEU A 549 21.84 23.58 -2.34
N ASP A 550 21.69 24.06 -1.09
CA ASP A 550 22.15 25.38 -0.65
C ASP A 550 23.66 25.40 -0.29
N GLY A 551 24.31 24.23 -0.34
CA GLY A 551 25.72 24.03 0.09
C GLY A 551 26.76 24.32 -0.97
N ALA A 552 26.44 25.04 -2.05
CA ALA A 552 27.46 25.48 -3.03
C ALA A 552 28.49 26.41 -2.39
N ASP A 553 29.76 26.27 -2.79
CA ASP A 553 30.86 27.06 -2.20
C ASP A 553 30.64 28.56 -2.40
N GLN A 554 29.98 28.98 -3.48
CA GLN A 554 29.67 30.38 -3.76
C GLN A 554 28.57 30.96 -2.83
N THR A 555 27.69 30.12 -2.29
CA THR A 555 26.58 30.57 -1.45
C THR A 555 27.02 30.90 -0.03
N GLY A 556 28.07 30.22 0.48
CA GLY A 556 28.58 30.41 1.84
C GLY A 556 27.56 30.07 2.94
N SER A 557 26.58 29.19 2.66
CA SER A 557 25.51 28.86 3.56
C SER A 557 25.98 28.14 4.84
N GLU A 558 25.45 28.52 5.98
CA GLU A 558 25.62 27.79 7.24
C GLU A 558 25.05 26.38 7.19
N TRP A 559 24.04 26.14 6.32
CA TRP A 559 23.39 24.87 6.09
C TRP A 559 24.00 24.04 4.97
N LYS A 560 25.28 24.25 4.69
CA LYS A 560 26.02 23.57 3.62
C LYS A 560 25.91 22.05 3.67
N TYR A 561 25.90 21.46 4.86
CA TYR A 561 26.00 20.03 5.04
C TYR A 561 24.68 19.38 5.47
N ILE A 562 24.32 18.27 4.82
CA ILE A 562 23.14 17.45 5.12
C ILE A 562 23.05 17.08 6.61
N PRO A 563 24.11 16.53 7.27
CA PRO A 563 24.01 16.16 8.68
C PRO A 563 23.74 17.34 9.59
N ILE A 564 24.25 18.52 9.29
CA ILE A 564 24.00 19.75 10.07
C ILE A 564 22.53 20.15 9.95
N ARG A 565 22.00 20.19 8.72
CA ARG A 565 20.59 20.56 8.52
C ARG A 565 19.64 19.53 9.13
N ARG A 566 19.90 18.25 8.94
CA ARG A 566 19.05 17.18 9.50
C ARG A 566 19.10 17.14 11.03
N LEU A 567 20.26 17.41 11.63
CA LEU A 567 20.38 17.59 13.08
C LEU A 567 19.49 18.75 13.56
N ALA A 568 19.51 19.89 12.87
CA ALA A 568 18.64 21.02 13.20
C ALA A 568 17.16 20.65 13.10
N LEU A 569 16.75 19.96 12.02
CA LEU A 569 15.37 19.50 11.83
C LEU A 569 14.92 18.55 12.95
N MET A 570 15.80 17.63 13.39
CA MET A 570 15.52 16.73 14.52
C MET A 570 15.36 17.53 15.84
N LEU A 571 16.23 18.51 16.08
CA LEU A 571 16.13 19.38 17.25
C LEU A 571 14.84 20.19 17.23
N GLU A 572 14.54 20.86 16.10
CA GLU A 572 13.32 21.64 15.91
C GLU A 572 12.07 20.82 16.22
N GLU A 573 11.97 19.59 15.70
CA GLU A 573 10.80 18.74 15.91
C GLU A 573 10.75 18.15 17.33
N SER A 574 11.86 17.70 17.87
CA SER A 574 11.93 17.15 19.24
C SER A 574 11.59 18.20 20.30
N LEU A 575 12.10 19.44 20.11
CA LEU A 575 11.79 20.56 21.00
C LEU A 575 10.34 21.00 20.85
N PHE A 576 9.81 21.09 19.63
CA PHE A 576 8.42 21.42 19.38
C PHE A 576 7.47 20.44 20.11
N ARG A 577 7.74 19.14 20.05
CA ARG A 577 6.94 18.13 20.75
C ARG A 577 7.15 18.16 22.27
N GLY A 578 8.40 18.30 22.67
CA GLY A 578 8.80 18.25 24.07
C GLY A 578 8.40 19.48 24.88
N THR A 579 8.02 20.59 24.22
CA THR A 579 7.60 21.84 24.89
C THR A 579 6.09 22.10 24.84
N LYS A 580 5.27 21.21 24.25
CA LYS A 580 3.80 21.40 24.19
C LYS A 580 3.14 21.63 25.55
N TRP A 581 3.71 21.13 26.61
CA TRP A 581 3.21 21.30 27.99
C TRP A 581 3.33 22.76 28.49
N VAL A 582 4.13 23.61 27.84
CA VAL A 582 4.32 25.02 28.21
C VAL A 582 3.06 25.84 27.93
N VAL A 583 2.27 25.40 26.96
CA VAL A 583 1.05 26.12 26.55
C VAL A 583 0.03 26.12 27.69
N PHE A 584 -0.50 27.32 27.99
CA PHE A 584 -1.42 27.61 29.10
C PHE A 584 -0.79 27.55 30.52
N GLU A 585 0.52 27.38 30.64
CA GLU A 585 1.19 27.55 31.95
C GLU A 585 1.37 29.05 32.28
N PRO A 586 1.41 29.45 33.56
CA PRO A 586 1.68 30.84 33.92
C PRO A 586 3.04 31.31 33.38
N ASN A 587 3.06 32.39 32.62
CA ASN A 587 4.24 32.94 31.96
C ASN A 587 5.12 33.75 32.92
N ASP A 588 5.97 33.07 33.69
CA ASP A 588 6.77 33.60 34.79
C ASP A 588 8.09 32.83 34.93
N GLU A 589 9.03 33.33 35.74
CA GLU A 589 10.36 32.75 36.00
C GLU A 589 10.33 31.27 36.41
N PRO A 590 9.41 30.79 37.23
CA PRO A 590 9.30 29.35 37.56
C PRO A 590 9.05 28.49 36.32
N LEU A 591 8.28 28.97 35.34
CA LEU A 591 8.07 28.28 34.05
C LEU A 591 9.36 28.29 33.23
N TRP A 592 9.99 29.44 33.07
CA TRP A 592 11.22 29.60 32.29
C TRP A 592 12.36 28.75 32.83
N ALA A 593 12.52 28.68 34.17
CA ALA A 593 13.50 27.80 34.82
C ALA A 593 13.25 26.31 34.50
N ARG A 594 12.00 25.85 34.50
CA ARG A 594 11.64 24.48 34.11
C ARG A 594 11.92 24.21 32.63
N ILE A 595 11.65 25.18 31.73
CA ILE A 595 11.97 25.08 30.31
C ILE A 595 13.46 24.92 30.11
N ARG A 596 14.27 25.82 30.69
CA ARG A 596 15.75 25.75 30.62
C ARG A 596 16.29 24.42 31.14
N LEU A 597 15.75 23.91 32.25
CA LEU A 597 16.16 22.63 32.81
C LEU A 597 15.86 21.46 31.84
N ASN A 598 14.65 21.38 31.31
CA ASN A 598 14.22 20.28 30.44
C ASN A 598 14.97 20.28 29.11
N ILE A 599 15.07 21.43 28.45
CA ILE A 599 15.80 21.56 27.18
C ILE A 599 17.30 21.37 27.43
N GLY A 600 17.86 21.92 28.49
CA GLY A 600 19.26 21.75 28.87
C GLY A 600 19.64 20.30 29.16
N ALA A 601 18.76 19.55 29.82
CA ALA A 601 18.95 18.10 30.04
C ALA A 601 18.96 17.32 28.72
N TYR A 602 18.04 17.64 27.82
CA TYR A 602 17.97 17.03 26.49
C TYR A 602 19.23 17.33 25.66
N MET A 603 19.63 18.60 25.55
CA MET A 603 20.84 19.01 24.82
C MET A 603 22.11 18.39 25.43
N THR A 604 22.18 18.27 26.77
CA THR A 604 23.29 17.57 27.47
C THR A 604 23.32 16.09 27.10
N SER A 605 22.18 15.43 26.95
CA SER A 605 22.11 14.03 26.51
C SER A 605 22.69 13.86 25.11
N LEU A 606 22.34 14.74 24.18
CA LEU A 606 22.88 14.75 22.80
C LEU A 606 24.38 15.06 22.78
N PHE A 607 24.83 16.00 23.61
CA PHE A 607 26.26 16.29 23.75
C PHE A 607 27.06 15.07 24.19
N ARG A 608 26.54 14.30 25.16
CA ARG A 608 27.17 13.04 25.62
C ARG A 608 27.23 11.97 24.55
N GLN A 609 26.28 11.98 23.61
CA GLN A 609 26.25 11.10 22.45
C GLN A 609 27.20 11.56 21.32
N GLY A 610 27.84 12.73 21.48
CA GLY A 610 28.77 13.27 20.48
C GLY A 610 28.10 14.01 19.32
N ALA A 611 26.89 14.56 19.51
CA ALA A 611 26.16 15.27 18.46
C ALA A 611 26.73 16.68 18.17
N PHE A 612 27.46 17.26 19.10
CA PHE A 612 27.92 18.64 19.03
C PHE A 612 29.44 18.77 19.14
N GLN A 613 29.97 19.85 18.58
CA GLN A 613 31.37 20.26 18.76
C GLN A 613 31.56 20.92 20.13
N GLY A 614 32.72 20.74 20.75
CA GLY A 614 33.09 21.36 22.02
C GLY A 614 33.60 20.35 23.03
N THR A 615 34.35 20.82 24.03
CA THR A 615 34.87 20.00 25.14
C THR A 615 33.97 20.05 26.37
N THR A 616 33.18 21.10 26.49
CA THR A 616 32.21 21.27 27.56
C THR A 616 30.82 21.57 27.02
N PRO A 617 29.73 21.27 27.76
CA PRO A 617 28.36 21.63 27.34
C PRO A 617 28.17 23.11 27.00
N LYS A 618 28.90 24.01 27.68
CA LYS A 618 28.82 25.45 27.44
C LYS A 618 29.41 25.88 26.09
N ASP A 619 30.36 25.12 25.57
CA ASP A 619 30.94 25.37 24.24
C ASP A 619 30.07 24.78 23.13
N ALA A 620 29.26 23.78 23.48
CA ALA A 620 28.49 22.96 22.55
C ALA A 620 27.07 23.50 22.27
N PHE A 621 26.41 24.07 23.29
CA PHE A 621 25.07 24.62 23.12
C PHE A 621 24.71 25.63 24.21
N PHE A 622 23.71 26.44 23.96
CA PHE A 622 23.06 27.27 24.97
C PHE A 622 21.54 27.18 24.90
N VAL A 623 20.89 27.46 26.03
CA VAL A 623 19.43 27.56 26.15
C VAL A 623 19.11 28.81 26.96
N LYS A 624 18.44 29.77 26.33
CA LYS A 624 17.95 30.99 26.95
C LYS A 624 16.41 31.00 26.98
N CYS A 625 15.86 31.31 28.11
CA CYS A 625 14.44 31.57 28.33
C CYS A 625 14.34 32.36 29.65
N ASP A 626 14.35 33.67 29.59
CA ASP A 626 14.41 34.58 30.72
C ASP A 626 13.74 35.93 30.40
N ALA A 627 13.90 36.92 31.25
CA ALA A 627 13.34 38.25 31.08
C ALA A 627 13.97 39.02 29.89
N GLU A 628 15.18 38.62 29.42
CA GLU A 628 15.82 39.24 28.25
C GLU A 628 15.18 38.70 26.95
N THR A 629 14.89 37.40 26.90
CA THR A 629 14.27 36.77 25.73
C THR A 629 12.77 36.97 25.66
N THR A 630 12.08 37.06 26.84
CA THR A 630 10.63 37.26 26.96
C THR A 630 10.36 38.61 27.64
N THR A 631 10.15 39.63 26.85
CA THR A 631 9.91 41.00 27.32
C THR A 631 8.54 41.12 28.02
N GLN A 632 8.30 42.23 28.72
CA GLN A 632 6.99 42.49 29.33
C GLN A 632 5.87 42.60 28.28
N ASP A 633 6.16 43.11 27.08
CA ASP A 633 5.21 43.17 25.95
C ASP A 633 4.85 41.76 25.47
N ASP A 634 5.83 40.86 25.35
CA ASP A 634 5.61 39.44 25.02
C ASP A 634 4.75 38.74 26.08
N ARG A 635 5.02 38.98 27.36
CA ARG A 635 4.20 38.44 28.47
C ARG A 635 2.76 38.91 28.37
N ASN A 636 2.54 40.21 28.07
CA ASN A 636 1.19 40.75 27.90
C ASN A 636 0.45 40.15 26.71
N LYS A 637 1.19 39.70 25.68
CA LYS A 637 0.66 38.98 24.51
C LYS A 637 0.55 37.46 24.71
N GLY A 638 0.98 36.92 25.88
CA GLY A 638 0.99 35.51 26.15
C GLY A 638 2.11 34.73 25.42
N ILE A 639 3.18 35.39 25.02
CA ILE A 639 4.31 34.81 24.26
C ILE A 639 5.41 34.42 25.24
N VAL A 640 6.00 33.23 25.08
CA VAL A 640 7.26 32.79 25.71
C VAL A 640 8.29 32.54 24.62
N ASN A 641 9.39 33.28 24.67
CA ASN A 641 10.49 33.13 23.71
C ASN A 641 11.57 32.21 24.30
N ILE A 642 11.93 31.18 23.54
CA ILE A 642 12.96 30.21 23.89
C ILE A 642 14.02 30.25 22.79
N GLU A 643 15.24 30.55 23.16
CA GLU A 643 16.38 30.53 22.25
C GLU A 643 17.26 29.32 22.55
N VAL A 644 17.54 28.51 21.53
CA VAL A 644 18.42 27.35 21.61
C VAL A 644 19.46 27.45 20.49
N GLY A 645 20.73 27.49 20.85
CA GLY A 645 21.83 27.46 19.91
C GLY A 645 22.69 26.23 20.11
N PHE A 646 23.30 25.74 19.03
CA PHE A 646 24.19 24.58 19.08
C PHE A 646 25.39 24.74 18.12
N ALA A 647 26.50 24.13 18.45
CA ALA A 647 27.70 24.05 17.64
C ALA A 647 27.73 22.71 16.89
N PRO A 648 27.43 22.66 15.56
CA PRO A 648 27.38 21.41 14.84
C PRO A 648 28.78 20.86 14.52
N LEU A 649 28.94 19.55 14.48
CA LEU A 649 30.09 18.88 13.92
C LEU A 649 30.11 19.07 12.39
N LYS A 650 31.16 19.66 11.85
CA LYS A 650 31.35 19.75 10.39
C LYS A 650 32.07 18.50 9.89
N PRO A 651 31.59 17.84 8.83
CA PRO A 651 32.32 16.71 8.25
C PRO A 651 33.66 17.15 7.67
N ALA A 652 34.69 16.31 7.79
CA ALA A 652 35.94 16.50 7.08
C ALA A 652 35.76 16.08 5.61
N GLU A 653 35.71 17.04 4.70
CA GLU A 653 35.65 16.74 3.25
C GLU A 653 37.03 16.54 2.66
N PHE A 654 38.06 17.26 3.18
CA PHE A 654 39.40 17.24 2.62
C PHE A 654 40.42 16.87 3.69
N VAL A 655 41.25 15.87 3.40
CA VAL A 655 42.37 15.46 4.24
C VAL A 655 43.68 15.74 3.47
N VAL A 656 44.51 16.61 4.03
CA VAL A 656 45.81 16.94 3.45
C VAL A 656 46.91 16.24 4.25
N ILE A 657 47.66 15.36 3.61
CA ILE A 657 48.79 14.65 4.21
C ILE A 657 50.10 15.29 3.69
N SER A 658 50.84 15.93 4.56
CA SER A 658 52.15 16.49 4.23
C SER A 658 53.26 15.49 4.62
N ILE A 659 54.01 15.02 3.65
CA ILE A 659 55.13 14.10 3.86
C ILE A 659 56.41 14.86 3.70
N GLN A 660 57.23 14.95 4.75
CA GLN A 660 58.57 15.53 4.70
C GLN A 660 59.64 14.44 4.78
N LYS A 661 60.60 14.46 3.88
CA LYS A 661 61.76 13.61 3.97
C LYS A 661 62.71 14.24 5.01
N ILE A 662 62.97 13.59 6.10
CA ILE A 662 64.01 13.98 7.04
C ILE A 662 65.36 13.64 6.38
N ALA A 663 66.13 14.65 5.98
CA ALA A 663 67.52 14.47 5.57
C ALA A 663 68.29 14.09 6.82
N GLY A 664 68.82 12.87 6.89
CA GLY A 664 69.72 12.45 7.95
C GLY A 664 70.95 13.36 7.94
N GLN A 665 71.21 14.00 9.05
CA GLN A 665 72.57 14.58 9.27
C GLN A 665 73.51 13.36 9.35
N LEU A 666 74.45 13.29 8.40
CA LEU A 666 75.62 12.44 8.50
C LEU A 666 76.57 13.01 9.54
#